data_0c6b686f5cb68bec9457c23212b4ad85
#
_entry.id   0c6b686f5cb68bec9457c23212b4ad85
#
_cell.length_a   1.000
_cell.length_b   1.000
_cell.length_c   1.000
_cell.angle_alpha   90.00
_cell.angle_beta   90.00
_cell.angle_gamma   90.00
#
_symmetry.space_group_name_H-M   'P 1'
#
loop_
_entity.id
_entity.type
_entity.pdbx_description
1 polymer ?
#
loop_
_entity_poly.entity_id
_entity_poly.type
_entity_poly.pdbx_seq_one_letter_code
_entity_poly.pdbx_strand_id
1 'polypeptide(L)'
;MNTHGIGASVARKEDRRFTTGGGRYVADLVPAGALRAVFLRSPHAHAGVSVSDVSAALASPGVVAVLTGADMAADGLGVLPTQWSIPEPDGTAMFIPPYPGLVADTVRFVGNAYAMVIATSDAAARDAAELVDVDFEERPAAATLAQAAAPDAPAVWPQKPDNTSLWWTNGDKAATQAAFARADHVVTLDLVNNRLAPSPVEPRIAMGRYDTGRDHMTLVTSSQCPHEVQAMLARAVFGVPETRLDVIAPDVGGGFGAKAYLYPEEVAVLWAARRLKRDVVWQGDRSEAFLADTHARDHITHARLALDAGGRFLALHVATKANMGAYLSQHAPAVPTVYSTYVLPGPYAFGAVYAEIRNVFSHSAPLDAYRGAGRSEGVYVTATGSRLDSGDPPALLDKVCDLADRAGFAGRREEARRQGRLRGFGIAMYAANCGGCASPDNSGVGALGGNWESARLRLHPTGKATLYLGTHNHGQGHETVFSQIVSEMTGLPFGDIDVVFGSTANVQRGIGTFASRSAVVAGPAAMLATGKIIAKGRLIAAHLLEAAAVDVEFAGGSYRIAGTDRAVTLAEVAMAAYVPHNYPHETLEPGLDETGFFDPSDFTWPIGAHAAEVEIDPETGHVRLVSYAAADDLGVVINPMIVAGQLHGGITQGAGQALWEQVSYDSESGQLLTGSFMDYGMPRSDLMPSMVLEQIASRASTNPLGAKGAGEAGTFAAPAAVMNAVMDALSRAGVTHLDMPATPDRVWHALKAATR
;
A
#
# COMPACT_ATOMS: atom_id res chain seq x y z
N MET A 1 -27.72 21.81 7.64
CA MET A 1 -26.57 20.89 7.48
C MET A 1 -25.96 21.12 6.10
N ASN A 2 -24.64 21.20 6.01
CA ASN A 2 -23.96 21.30 4.72
C ASN A 2 -24.20 19.99 3.94
N THR A 3 -24.91 20.04 2.83
CA THR A 3 -25.25 18.85 2.02
C THR A 3 -24.03 18.18 1.38
N HIS A 4 -22.87 18.80 1.47
CA HIS A 4 -21.58 18.34 0.92
C HIS A 4 -20.46 18.30 1.99
N GLY A 5 -20.79 18.47 3.26
CA GLY A 5 -19.82 18.44 4.36
C GLY A 5 -19.38 17.03 4.77
N ILE A 6 -18.64 16.96 5.88
CA ILE A 6 -18.22 15.70 6.49
C ILE A 6 -19.46 14.86 6.88
N GLY A 7 -19.46 13.58 6.54
CA GLY A 7 -20.57 12.65 6.76
C GLY A 7 -21.58 12.56 5.62
N ALA A 8 -21.49 13.46 4.63
CA ALA A 8 -22.38 13.41 3.47
C ALA A 8 -21.90 12.37 2.44
N SER A 9 -22.85 11.57 1.91
CA SER A 9 -22.58 10.63 0.82
C SER A 9 -22.61 11.37 -0.53
N VAL A 10 -21.51 12.05 -0.84
CA VAL A 10 -21.38 12.85 -2.06
C VAL A 10 -20.77 12.01 -3.17
N ALA A 11 -21.33 12.08 -4.39
CA ALA A 11 -20.74 11.45 -5.57
C ALA A 11 -19.33 12.03 -5.83
N ARG A 12 -18.42 11.17 -6.27
CA ARG A 12 -17.03 11.58 -6.51
C ARG A 12 -16.95 12.61 -7.64
N LYS A 13 -16.36 13.76 -7.36
CA LYS A 13 -16.22 14.85 -8.36
C LYS A 13 -15.29 14.46 -9.51
N GLU A 14 -14.31 13.59 -9.26
CA GLU A 14 -13.37 13.06 -10.23
C GLU A 14 -14.00 12.05 -11.21
N ASP A 15 -15.14 11.43 -10.89
CA ASP A 15 -15.78 10.42 -11.73
C ASP A 15 -16.18 10.98 -13.11
N ARG A 16 -16.66 12.24 -13.16
CA ARG A 16 -17.00 12.87 -14.44
C ARG A 16 -15.80 12.88 -15.39
N ARG A 17 -14.62 13.26 -14.89
CA ARG A 17 -13.38 13.30 -15.67
C ARG A 17 -13.00 11.91 -16.19
N PHE A 18 -13.04 10.91 -15.33
CA PHE A 18 -12.68 9.53 -15.72
C PHE A 18 -13.68 8.89 -16.68
N THR A 19 -14.98 9.03 -16.42
CA THR A 19 -16.03 8.39 -17.25
C THR A 19 -16.27 9.07 -18.60
N THR A 20 -15.76 10.29 -18.79
CA THR A 20 -15.84 11.02 -20.07
C THR A 20 -14.52 11.05 -20.85
N GLY A 21 -13.51 10.24 -20.44
CA GLY A 21 -12.22 10.16 -21.13
C GLY A 21 -11.28 11.33 -20.86
N GLY A 22 -11.57 12.13 -19.80
CA GLY A 22 -10.72 13.27 -19.40
C GLY A 22 -9.60 12.89 -18.40
N GLY A 23 -9.44 11.62 -18.05
CA GLY A 23 -8.32 11.13 -17.25
C GLY A 23 -6.98 11.40 -17.94
N ARG A 24 -5.94 11.64 -17.15
CA ARG A 24 -4.59 11.98 -17.62
C ARG A 24 -3.58 11.05 -16.96
N TYR A 25 -3.39 9.86 -17.53
CA TYR A 25 -2.39 8.87 -17.10
C TYR A 25 -1.04 9.17 -17.75
N VAL A 26 0.02 8.52 -17.31
CA VAL A 26 1.37 8.73 -17.87
C VAL A 26 1.39 8.49 -19.39
N ALA A 27 0.68 7.46 -19.87
CA ALA A 27 0.58 7.15 -21.30
C ALA A 27 -0.02 8.31 -22.12
N ASP A 28 -0.95 9.07 -21.55
CA ASP A 28 -1.60 10.21 -22.21
C ASP A 28 -0.70 11.46 -22.30
N LEU A 29 0.38 11.48 -21.51
CA LEU A 29 1.32 12.61 -21.41
C LEU A 29 2.57 12.40 -22.25
N VAL A 30 2.71 11.28 -22.94
CA VAL A 30 3.90 10.95 -23.73
C VAL A 30 3.93 11.86 -24.98
N PRO A 31 4.99 12.70 -25.13
CA PRO A 31 5.08 13.60 -26.26
C PRO A 31 5.40 12.85 -27.56
N ALA A 32 4.98 13.42 -28.69
CA ALA A 32 5.37 12.92 -29.99
C ALA A 32 6.90 12.92 -30.15
N GLY A 33 7.48 11.82 -30.61
CA GLY A 33 8.92 11.66 -30.80
C GLY A 33 9.71 11.26 -29.54
N ALA A 34 9.04 10.96 -28.41
CA ALA A 34 9.68 10.31 -27.27
C ALA A 34 10.19 8.94 -27.70
N LEU A 35 11.38 8.57 -27.22
CA LEU A 35 11.97 7.27 -27.45
C LEU A 35 11.27 6.21 -26.61
N ARG A 36 11.24 4.96 -27.09
CA ARG A 36 10.66 3.79 -26.44
C ARG A 36 11.78 2.90 -25.92
N ALA A 37 11.66 2.49 -24.66
CA ALA A 37 12.58 1.57 -24.02
C ALA A 37 11.92 0.19 -23.84
N VAL A 38 12.65 -0.87 -24.15
CA VAL A 38 12.29 -2.26 -23.89
C VAL A 38 13.42 -2.89 -23.07
N PHE A 39 13.08 -3.50 -21.95
CA PHE A 39 14.06 -4.14 -21.06
C PHE A 39 14.34 -5.58 -21.49
N LEU A 40 15.60 -5.95 -21.50
CA LEU A 40 16.05 -7.35 -21.58
C LEU A 40 16.11 -7.89 -20.16
N ARG A 41 15.33 -8.96 -19.94
CA ARG A 41 15.15 -9.59 -18.63
C ARG A 41 15.66 -11.01 -18.63
N SER A 42 16.21 -11.43 -17.49
CA SER A 42 16.74 -12.77 -17.33
C SER A 42 15.64 -13.84 -17.47
N PRO A 43 15.86 -14.86 -18.29
CA PRO A 43 15.05 -16.09 -18.29
C PRO A 43 15.48 -17.06 -17.17
N HIS A 44 16.59 -16.80 -16.47
CA HIS A 44 17.13 -17.66 -15.43
C HIS A 44 16.89 -17.08 -14.04
N ALA A 45 16.60 -17.95 -13.07
CA ALA A 45 16.43 -17.57 -11.68
C ALA A 45 17.76 -17.16 -11.02
N HIS A 46 18.89 -17.75 -11.45
CA HIS A 46 20.23 -17.38 -11.00
C HIS A 46 21.25 -17.72 -12.09
N ALA A 47 21.96 -16.71 -12.57
CA ALA A 47 23.03 -16.89 -13.56
C ALA A 47 24.03 -15.74 -13.54
N GLY A 48 25.26 -16.02 -13.93
CA GLY A 48 26.15 -15.00 -14.46
C GLY A 48 25.58 -14.48 -15.79
N VAL A 49 25.66 -13.17 -16.05
CA VAL A 49 25.18 -12.57 -17.29
C VAL A 49 26.27 -11.71 -17.92
N SER A 50 26.46 -11.84 -19.22
CA SER A 50 27.38 -11.02 -20.02
C SER A 50 26.72 -10.67 -21.36
N VAL A 51 26.54 -9.38 -21.63
CA VAL A 51 26.13 -8.90 -22.95
C VAL A 51 27.36 -8.87 -23.85
N SER A 52 27.44 -9.82 -24.76
CA SER A 52 28.65 -10.09 -25.59
C SER A 52 28.69 -9.25 -26.86
N ASP A 53 27.56 -9.03 -27.53
CA ASP A 53 27.46 -8.15 -28.70
C ASP A 53 26.10 -7.44 -28.79
N VAL A 54 26.16 -6.17 -29.15
CA VAL A 54 24.97 -5.32 -29.39
C VAL A 54 24.94 -4.72 -30.79
N SER A 55 25.91 -5.09 -31.65
CA SER A 55 26.12 -4.46 -32.94
C SER A 55 24.95 -4.67 -33.91
N ALA A 56 24.36 -5.85 -33.94
CA ALA A 56 23.19 -6.17 -34.78
C ALA A 56 21.96 -5.38 -34.32
N ALA A 57 21.74 -5.29 -33.01
CA ALA A 57 20.67 -4.51 -32.45
C ALA A 57 20.84 -3.00 -32.77
N LEU A 58 22.05 -2.46 -32.61
CA LEU A 58 22.36 -1.06 -32.94
C LEU A 58 22.20 -0.72 -34.41
N ALA A 59 22.44 -1.69 -35.30
CA ALA A 59 22.27 -1.53 -36.75
C ALA A 59 20.80 -1.58 -37.20
N SER A 60 19.88 -2.01 -36.35
CA SER A 60 18.48 -2.15 -36.66
C SER A 60 17.78 -0.78 -36.87
N PRO A 61 16.87 -0.67 -37.86
CA PRO A 61 16.19 0.60 -38.16
C PRO A 61 15.43 1.14 -36.97
N GLY A 62 15.67 2.39 -36.63
CA GLY A 62 14.96 3.09 -35.55
C GLY A 62 15.58 2.91 -34.16
N VAL A 63 16.58 2.06 -34.01
CA VAL A 63 17.33 1.91 -32.73
C VAL A 63 18.24 3.11 -32.53
N VAL A 64 18.25 3.63 -31.31
CA VAL A 64 19.03 4.81 -30.89
C VAL A 64 20.17 4.39 -29.96
N ALA A 65 19.91 3.44 -29.05
CA ALA A 65 20.90 2.95 -28.11
C ALA A 65 20.54 1.54 -27.60
N VAL A 66 21.54 0.79 -27.21
CA VAL A 66 21.43 -0.37 -26.32
C VAL A 66 22.26 -0.01 -25.08
N LEU A 67 21.63 -0.01 -23.92
CA LEU A 67 22.26 0.36 -22.65
C LEU A 67 22.25 -0.83 -21.69
N THR A 68 23.40 -1.12 -21.09
CA THR A 68 23.61 -2.31 -20.25
C THR A 68 23.86 -1.94 -18.78
N GLY A 69 23.81 -2.94 -17.89
CA GLY A 69 24.22 -2.76 -16.50
C GLY A 69 25.68 -2.32 -16.35
N ALA A 70 26.56 -2.75 -17.26
CA ALA A 70 27.96 -2.29 -17.29
C ALA A 70 28.05 -0.79 -17.63
N ASP A 71 27.26 -0.29 -18.58
CA ASP A 71 27.18 1.15 -18.88
C ASP A 71 26.69 1.96 -17.67
N MET A 72 25.66 1.46 -16.99
CA MET A 72 25.10 2.12 -15.80
C MET A 72 26.13 2.20 -14.67
N ALA A 73 26.86 1.12 -14.43
CA ALA A 73 27.93 1.07 -13.45
C ALA A 73 29.09 2.02 -13.83
N ALA A 74 29.47 2.08 -15.12
CA ALA A 74 30.52 2.98 -15.62
C ALA A 74 30.14 4.46 -15.48
N ASP A 75 28.84 4.80 -15.62
CA ASP A 75 28.34 6.16 -15.37
C ASP A 75 28.25 6.50 -13.87
N GLY A 76 28.55 5.56 -12.98
CA GLY A 76 28.65 5.77 -11.53
C GLY A 76 27.32 6.00 -10.82
N LEU A 77 26.22 5.45 -11.35
CA LEU A 77 24.93 5.53 -10.67
C LEU A 77 24.96 4.72 -9.36
N GLY A 78 24.27 5.25 -8.34
CA GLY A 78 24.04 4.54 -7.10
C GLY A 78 22.95 3.46 -7.25
N VAL A 79 22.55 2.88 -6.12
CA VAL A 79 21.60 1.77 -6.06
C VAL A 79 20.27 2.20 -5.45
N LEU A 80 19.21 1.44 -5.69
CA LEU A 80 17.92 1.65 -5.04
C LEU A 80 18.07 1.38 -3.53
N PRO A 81 17.72 2.35 -2.65
CA PRO A 81 17.87 2.17 -1.21
C PRO A 81 16.66 1.46 -0.61
N THR A 82 16.83 0.76 0.51
CA THR A 82 15.73 0.48 1.44
C THR A 82 15.48 1.71 2.32
N GLN A 83 14.25 1.87 2.82
CA GLN A 83 13.88 2.94 3.76
C GLN A 83 13.90 2.49 5.23
N TRP A 84 14.40 1.28 5.48
CA TRP A 84 14.50 0.71 6.81
C TRP A 84 15.89 0.14 7.05
N SER A 85 16.42 0.45 8.23
CA SER A 85 17.64 -0.14 8.76
C SER A 85 17.36 -0.67 10.16
N ILE A 86 16.80 -1.89 10.22
CA ILE A 86 16.36 -2.53 11.46
C ILE A 86 17.55 -3.27 12.07
N PRO A 87 17.95 -3.00 13.34
CA PRO A 87 19.00 -3.76 13.98
C PRO A 87 18.53 -5.16 14.36
N GLU A 88 19.44 -6.14 14.30
CA GLU A 88 19.22 -7.47 14.86
C GLU A 88 19.22 -7.42 16.40
N PRO A 89 18.73 -8.45 17.11
CA PRO A 89 18.64 -8.44 18.57
C PRO A 89 19.98 -8.28 19.30
N ASP A 90 21.08 -8.62 18.64
CA ASP A 90 22.46 -8.42 19.15
C ASP A 90 23.04 -7.03 18.85
N GLY A 91 22.27 -6.17 18.19
CA GLY A 91 22.67 -4.83 17.79
C GLY A 91 23.42 -4.75 16.45
N THR A 92 23.65 -5.88 15.77
CA THR A 92 24.24 -5.85 14.43
C THR A 92 23.27 -5.28 13.39
N ALA A 93 23.82 -4.66 12.33
CA ALA A 93 23.02 -4.13 11.25
C ALA A 93 22.50 -5.27 10.36
N MET A 94 21.24 -5.16 9.91
CA MET A 94 20.70 -6.06 8.89
C MET A 94 21.52 -6.00 7.60
N PHE A 95 21.55 -7.08 6.84
CA PHE A 95 22.24 -7.12 5.56
C PHE A 95 21.36 -6.51 4.46
N ILE A 96 21.88 -5.45 3.82
CA ILE A 96 21.23 -4.75 2.70
C ILE A 96 22.07 -4.98 1.44
N PRO A 97 21.60 -5.81 0.49
CA PRO A 97 22.32 -6.02 -0.77
C PRO A 97 22.19 -4.82 -1.70
N PRO A 98 23.17 -4.56 -2.58
CA PRO A 98 23.05 -3.53 -3.61
C PRO A 98 21.97 -3.92 -4.62
N TYR A 99 21.00 -3.02 -4.88
CA TYR A 99 19.93 -3.21 -5.87
C TYR A 99 20.11 -2.18 -7.00
N PRO A 100 20.81 -2.51 -8.11
CA PRO A 100 21.02 -1.58 -9.22
C PRO A 100 19.78 -1.47 -10.12
N GLY A 101 19.68 -0.40 -10.92
CA GLY A 101 18.64 -0.25 -11.93
C GLY A 101 18.77 -1.25 -13.09
N LEU A 102 20.02 -1.63 -13.48
CA LEU A 102 20.34 -2.74 -14.38
C LEU A 102 21.48 -3.53 -13.75
N VAL A 103 21.40 -4.86 -13.74
CA VAL A 103 22.49 -5.69 -13.21
C VAL A 103 23.59 -5.85 -14.26
N ALA A 104 24.85 -5.83 -13.80
CA ALA A 104 26.01 -5.88 -14.70
C ALA A 104 26.56 -7.30 -14.89
N ASP A 105 26.45 -8.17 -13.89
CA ASP A 105 27.20 -9.44 -13.85
C ASP A 105 26.42 -10.66 -13.38
N THR A 106 25.38 -10.48 -12.53
CA THR A 106 24.66 -11.61 -11.94
C THR A 106 23.17 -11.30 -11.81
N VAL A 107 22.35 -12.07 -12.52
CA VAL A 107 20.89 -12.07 -12.36
C VAL A 107 20.49 -13.02 -11.24
N ARG A 108 19.49 -12.65 -10.45
CA ARG A 108 19.08 -13.37 -9.22
C ARG A 108 17.61 -13.75 -9.16
N PHE A 109 16.85 -13.44 -10.22
CA PHE A 109 15.48 -13.92 -10.39
C PHE A 109 15.05 -13.84 -11.85
N VAL A 110 14.09 -14.67 -12.24
CA VAL A 110 13.46 -14.59 -13.57
C VAL A 110 12.73 -13.26 -13.72
N GLY A 111 13.13 -12.44 -14.69
CA GLY A 111 12.62 -11.07 -14.85
C GLY A 111 13.62 -9.97 -14.43
N ASN A 112 14.77 -10.32 -13.83
CA ASN A 112 15.80 -9.34 -13.45
C ASN A 112 16.38 -8.64 -14.67
N ALA A 113 16.27 -7.31 -14.74
CA ALA A 113 16.71 -6.53 -15.90
C ALA A 113 18.24 -6.34 -15.92
N TYR A 114 18.88 -6.56 -17.07
CA TYR A 114 20.34 -6.42 -17.27
C TYR A 114 20.71 -5.47 -18.40
N ALA A 115 19.77 -5.19 -19.33
CA ALA A 115 19.97 -4.25 -20.42
C ALA A 115 18.63 -3.65 -20.85
N MET A 116 18.67 -2.60 -21.69
CA MET A 116 17.51 -2.07 -22.37
C MET A 116 17.86 -1.59 -23.77
N VAL A 117 16.95 -1.81 -24.72
CA VAL A 117 17.00 -1.27 -26.09
C VAL A 117 16.12 -0.03 -26.15
N ILE A 118 16.64 1.03 -26.74
CA ILE A 118 15.95 2.31 -26.90
C ILE A 118 15.83 2.61 -28.39
N ALA A 119 14.58 2.78 -28.85
CA ALA A 119 14.28 3.01 -30.26
C ALA A 119 13.18 4.09 -30.45
N THR A 120 12.88 4.41 -31.71
CA THR A 120 11.86 5.38 -32.07
C THR A 120 10.42 4.84 -31.98
N SER A 121 10.27 3.51 -31.82
CA SER A 121 8.98 2.83 -31.60
C SER A 121 9.15 1.59 -30.74
N ASP A 122 8.07 1.15 -30.09
CA ASP A 122 8.08 -0.09 -29.30
C ASP A 122 8.37 -1.32 -30.16
N ALA A 123 7.85 -1.39 -31.40
CA ALA A 123 8.13 -2.48 -32.31
C ALA A 123 9.62 -2.57 -32.65
N ALA A 124 10.25 -1.45 -33.04
CA ALA A 124 11.68 -1.41 -33.34
C ALA A 124 12.54 -1.78 -32.13
N ALA A 125 12.13 -1.37 -30.91
CA ALA A 125 12.85 -1.74 -29.70
C ALA A 125 12.73 -3.24 -29.37
N ARG A 126 11.54 -3.84 -29.55
CA ARG A 126 11.32 -5.30 -29.34
C ARG A 126 12.07 -6.15 -30.36
N ASP A 127 11.96 -5.81 -31.63
CA ASP A 127 12.67 -6.53 -32.71
C ASP A 127 14.20 -6.49 -32.50
N ALA A 128 14.73 -5.35 -32.10
CA ALA A 128 16.15 -5.19 -31.83
C ALA A 128 16.60 -5.87 -30.52
N ALA A 129 15.72 -5.99 -29.54
CA ALA A 129 16.03 -6.71 -28.30
C ALA A 129 16.35 -8.19 -28.51
N GLU A 130 15.73 -8.81 -29.53
CA GLU A 130 16.01 -10.19 -29.94
C GLU A 130 17.39 -10.39 -30.65
N LEU A 131 18.04 -9.29 -31.05
CA LEU A 131 19.33 -9.27 -31.73
C LEU A 131 20.50 -8.94 -30.77
N VAL A 132 20.25 -8.81 -29.48
CA VAL A 132 21.31 -8.62 -28.49
C VAL A 132 21.86 -9.98 -28.08
N ASP A 133 23.16 -10.20 -28.32
CA ASP A 133 23.82 -11.45 -27.92
C ASP A 133 24.16 -11.41 -26.42
N VAL A 134 23.69 -12.43 -25.68
CA VAL A 134 23.86 -12.52 -24.23
C VAL A 134 24.27 -13.93 -23.85
N ASP A 135 25.30 -14.04 -23.07
CA ASP A 135 25.77 -15.29 -22.48
C ASP A 135 25.27 -15.40 -21.02
N PHE A 136 24.72 -16.57 -20.68
CA PHE A 136 24.31 -16.91 -19.31
C PHE A 136 25.11 -18.10 -18.78
N GLU A 137 25.68 -17.95 -17.59
CA GLU A 137 26.26 -19.04 -16.82
C GLU A 137 25.26 -19.43 -15.72
N GLU A 138 24.47 -20.45 -15.98
CA GLU A 138 23.45 -20.91 -15.03
C GLU A 138 24.06 -21.38 -13.71
N ARG A 139 23.37 -21.09 -12.61
CA ARG A 139 23.75 -21.41 -11.24
C ARG A 139 22.58 -22.02 -10.48
N PRO A 140 22.84 -22.82 -9.45
CA PRO A 140 21.76 -23.32 -8.58
C PRO A 140 20.92 -22.19 -8.00
N ALA A 141 19.62 -22.39 -7.94
CA ALA A 141 18.65 -21.41 -7.46
C ALA A 141 17.70 -22.02 -6.42
N ALA A 142 17.19 -21.19 -5.51
CA ALA A 142 16.10 -21.49 -4.59
C ALA A 142 15.04 -20.39 -4.73
N ALA A 143 14.00 -20.64 -5.52
CA ALA A 143 13.01 -19.64 -5.88
C ALA A 143 11.84 -19.58 -4.86
N THR A 144 11.57 -20.66 -4.13
CA THR A 144 10.51 -20.69 -3.12
C THR A 144 11.09 -20.44 -1.72
N LEU A 145 10.26 -19.88 -0.81
CA LEU A 145 10.68 -19.66 0.58
C LEU A 145 11.13 -20.95 1.28
N ALA A 146 10.43 -22.06 1.05
CA ALA A 146 10.77 -23.34 1.65
C ALA A 146 12.16 -23.82 1.23
N GLN A 147 12.50 -23.72 -0.06
CA GLN A 147 13.83 -24.05 -0.57
C GLN A 147 14.90 -23.10 -0.02
N ALA A 148 14.66 -21.78 -0.09
CA ALA A 148 15.63 -20.76 0.32
C ALA A 148 15.96 -20.79 1.83
N ALA A 149 15.00 -21.25 2.64
CA ALA A 149 15.17 -21.41 4.09
C ALA A 149 15.71 -22.77 4.53
N ALA A 150 16.01 -23.68 3.58
CA ALA A 150 16.62 -24.99 3.89
C ALA A 150 18.11 -24.83 4.25
N PRO A 151 18.67 -25.74 5.07
CA PRO A 151 20.08 -25.65 5.52
C PRO A 151 21.11 -25.64 4.38
N ASP A 152 20.83 -26.37 3.30
CA ASP A 152 21.74 -26.54 2.14
C ASP A 152 21.29 -25.69 0.93
N ALA A 153 20.50 -24.65 1.15
CA ALA A 153 19.99 -23.80 0.09
C ALA A 153 21.12 -23.07 -0.64
N PRO A 154 21.06 -22.94 -1.98
CA PRO A 154 21.95 -22.04 -2.70
C PRO A 154 21.85 -20.60 -2.16
N ALA A 155 23.02 -19.99 -1.92
CA ALA A 155 23.07 -18.64 -1.42
C ALA A 155 22.67 -17.62 -2.50
N VAL A 156 21.67 -16.77 -2.24
CA VAL A 156 21.32 -15.65 -3.12
C VAL A 156 22.43 -14.61 -3.11
N TRP A 157 23.02 -14.40 -1.92
CA TRP A 157 24.14 -13.51 -1.70
C TRP A 157 25.27 -14.25 -0.99
N PRO A 158 26.48 -14.32 -1.54
CA PRO A 158 27.59 -15.05 -0.92
C PRO A 158 27.91 -14.60 0.50
N GLN A 159 27.63 -13.33 0.84
CA GLN A 159 27.82 -12.74 2.17
C GLN A 159 26.83 -13.24 3.23
N LYS A 160 25.72 -13.88 2.80
CA LYS A 160 24.67 -14.45 3.65
C LYS A 160 24.34 -15.88 3.19
N PRO A 161 25.22 -16.84 3.46
CA PRO A 161 25.10 -18.22 2.95
C PRO A 161 23.86 -18.95 3.47
N ASP A 162 23.28 -18.49 4.58
CA ASP A 162 22.01 -18.99 5.14
C ASP A 162 20.78 -18.25 4.59
N ASN A 163 20.94 -17.35 3.62
CA ASN A 163 19.93 -16.48 3.05
C ASN A 163 19.21 -15.55 4.06
N THR A 164 19.67 -15.40 5.29
CA THR A 164 19.02 -14.51 6.27
C THR A 164 19.41 -13.06 6.05
N SER A 165 18.44 -12.22 5.67
CA SER A 165 18.60 -10.77 5.57
C SER A 165 18.57 -10.10 6.94
N LEU A 166 17.64 -10.55 7.80
CA LEU A 166 17.37 -10.00 9.11
C LEU A 166 16.77 -11.10 10.00
N TRP A 167 17.27 -11.22 11.21
CA TRP A 167 16.59 -11.93 12.29
C TRP A 167 16.10 -10.90 13.32
N TRP A 168 14.83 -10.97 13.66
CA TRP A 168 14.20 -9.97 14.52
C TRP A 168 13.26 -10.61 15.54
N THR A 169 13.14 -10.01 16.72
CA THR A 169 12.27 -10.50 17.77
C THR A 169 11.49 -9.39 18.43
N ASN A 170 10.28 -9.69 18.91
CA ASN A 170 9.44 -8.75 19.64
C ASN A 170 8.65 -9.45 20.75
N GLY A 171 8.45 -8.79 21.87
CA GLY A 171 7.69 -9.28 23.01
C GLY A 171 8.55 -9.91 24.11
N ASP A 172 7.90 -10.53 25.10
CA ASP A 172 8.56 -11.10 26.29
C ASP A 172 8.71 -12.62 26.16
N LYS A 173 9.92 -13.07 25.78
CA LYS A 173 10.27 -14.49 25.64
C LYS A 173 10.12 -15.25 26.96
N ALA A 174 10.61 -14.68 28.06
CA ALA A 174 10.62 -15.35 29.36
C ALA A 174 9.21 -15.52 29.93
N ALA A 175 8.39 -14.47 29.90
CA ALA A 175 6.99 -14.52 30.31
C ALA A 175 6.19 -15.50 29.44
N THR A 176 6.43 -15.52 28.14
CA THR A 176 5.78 -16.43 27.19
C THR A 176 6.13 -17.90 27.53
N GLN A 177 7.41 -18.21 27.72
CA GLN A 177 7.85 -19.55 28.11
C GLN A 177 7.27 -19.97 29.45
N ALA A 178 7.24 -19.10 30.46
CA ALA A 178 6.63 -19.36 31.75
C ALA A 178 5.12 -19.64 31.65
N ALA A 179 4.41 -18.95 30.75
CA ALA A 179 3.00 -19.20 30.49
C ALA A 179 2.77 -20.56 29.82
N PHE A 180 3.59 -20.95 28.84
CA PHE A 180 3.52 -22.27 28.23
C PHE A 180 3.79 -23.42 29.23
N ALA A 181 4.70 -23.22 30.19
CA ALA A 181 5.02 -24.23 31.21
C ALA A 181 3.85 -24.52 32.18
N ARG A 182 2.89 -23.57 32.32
CA ARG A 182 1.71 -23.71 33.19
C ARG A 182 0.39 -23.90 32.44
N ALA A 183 0.46 -24.02 31.12
CA ALA A 183 -0.75 -24.15 30.27
C ALA A 183 -1.36 -25.56 30.47
N ASP A 184 -2.69 -25.60 30.59
CA ASP A 184 -3.45 -26.87 30.58
C ASP A 184 -3.58 -27.41 29.14
N HIS A 185 -3.65 -26.48 28.15
CA HIS A 185 -3.75 -26.82 26.74
C HIS A 185 -2.74 -26.03 25.92
N VAL A 186 -2.12 -26.68 24.95
CA VAL A 186 -1.26 -26.05 23.94
C VAL A 186 -1.78 -26.43 22.55
N VAL A 187 -2.16 -25.43 21.78
CA VAL A 187 -2.51 -25.60 20.36
C VAL A 187 -1.34 -25.15 19.52
N THR A 188 -0.97 -25.95 18.53
CA THR A 188 0.09 -25.64 17.58
C THR A 188 -0.46 -25.66 16.17
N LEU A 189 -0.06 -24.69 15.34
CA LEU A 189 -0.52 -24.55 13.97
C LEU A 189 0.62 -24.08 13.09
N ASP A 190 0.83 -24.77 11.97
CA ASP A 190 1.69 -24.32 10.89
C ASP A 190 0.81 -23.66 9.83
N LEU A 191 1.19 -22.47 9.38
CA LEU A 191 0.41 -21.63 8.48
C LEU A 191 1.26 -21.18 7.30
N VAL A 192 0.72 -21.25 6.11
CA VAL A 192 1.27 -20.62 4.91
C VAL A 192 0.41 -19.44 4.52
N ASN A 193 1.02 -18.25 4.47
CA ASN A 193 0.44 -17.05 3.89
C ASN A 193 0.96 -16.94 2.46
N ASN A 194 0.13 -17.26 1.49
CA ASN A 194 0.51 -17.46 0.09
C ASN A 194 1.01 -16.18 -0.57
N ARG A 195 1.94 -16.33 -1.52
CA ARG A 195 2.50 -15.24 -2.32
C ARG A 195 1.48 -14.67 -3.28
N LEU A 196 1.38 -13.33 -3.34
CA LEU A 196 0.43 -12.59 -4.17
C LEU A 196 1.13 -11.56 -5.07
N ALA A 197 0.49 -11.23 -6.20
CA ALA A 197 0.81 -10.10 -7.05
C ALA A 197 -0.28 -9.04 -6.94
N PRO A 198 0.01 -7.79 -6.58
CA PRO A 198 -1.00 -6.73 -6.37
C PRO A 198 -1.88 -6.40 -7.58
N SER A 199 -1.38 -6.57 -8.78
CA SER A 199 -2.06 -6.51 -10.08
C SER A 199 -3.00 -5.32 -10.28
N PRO A 200 -2.58 -4.03 -10.12
CA PRO A 200 -3.40 -2.89 -10.48
C PRO A 200 -3.78 -2.95 -11.97
N VAL A 201 -4.95 -2.38 -12.34
CA VAL A 201 -5.43 -2.42 -13.73
C VAL A 201 -4.45 -1.74 -14.70
N GLU A 202 -3.90 -0.58 -14.31
CA GLU A 202 -2.80 0.06 -15.01
C GLU A 202 -1.48 -0.60 -14.61
N PRO A 203 -0.73 -1.27 -15.51
CA PRO A 203 0.66 -1.65 -15.26
C PRO A 203 1.53 -0.43 -14.98
N ARG A 204 2.76 -0.64 -14.49
CA ARG A 204 3.70 0.48 -14.29
C ARG A 204 4.11 1.10 -15.62
N ILE A 205 4.29 2.41 -15.61
CA ILE A 205 4.78 3.20 -16.74
C ILE A 205 5.67 4.31 -16.20
N ALA A 206 6.77 4.59 -16.87
CA ALA A 206 7.71 5.63 -16.50
C ALA A 206 8.23 6.37 -17.74
N MET A 207 8.34 7.70 -17.64
CA MET A 207 8.92 8.56 -18.66
C MET A 207 9.99 9.44 -18.02
N GLY A 208 11.24 9.24 -18.44
CA GLY A 208 12.37 10.10 -18.12
C GLY A 208 12.46 11.28 -19.10
N ARG A 209 12.66 12.48 -18.58
CA ARG A 209 12.87 13.70 -19.34
C ARG A 209 14.12 14.44 -18.85
N TYR A 210 14.79 15.12 -19.76
CA TYR A 210 15.99 15.91 -19.41
C TYR A 210 16.04 17.25 -20.14
N ASP A 211 15.98 18.33 -19.38
CA ASP A 211 16.19 19.69 -19.86
C ASP A 211 17.66 20.04 -19.86
N THR A 212 18.29 20.06 -21.03
CA THR A 212 19.72 20.36 -21.19
C THR A 212 20.08 21.81 -20.83
N GLY A 213 19.11 22.73 -20.98
CA GLY A 213 19.33 24.15 -20.70
C GLY A 213 19.40 24.46 -19.20
N ARG A 214 18.69 23.66 -18.38
CA ARG A 214 18.62 23.83 -16.94
C ARG A 214 19.41 22.76 -16.18
N ASP A 215 19.95 21.78 -16.86
CA ASP A 215 20.50 20.55 -16.25
C ASP A 215 19.52 19.95 -15.26
N HIS A 216 18.29 19.70 -15.72
CA HIS A 216 17.18 19.31 -14.86
C HIS A 216 16.50 18.03 -15.37
N MET A 217 16.28 17.08 -14.47
CA MET A 217 15.59 15.81 -14.74
C MET A 217 14.13 15.88 -14.30
N THR A 218 13.23 15.24 -15.05
CA THR A 218 11.84 15.03 -14.62
C THR A 218 11.47 13.58 -14.88
N LEU A 219 11.04 12.89 -13.82
CA LEU A 219 10.40 11.58 -13.93
C LEU A 219 8.89 11.77 -13.91
N VAL A 220 8.19 11.29 -14.94
CA VAL A 220 6.73 11.17 -14.94
C VAL A 220 6.39 9.69 -14.81
N THR A 221 5.74 9.29 -13.71
CA THR A 221 5.53 7.89 -13.40
C THR A 221 4.21 7.63 -12.66
N SER A 222 3.69 6.40 -12.75
CA SER A 222 2.52 5.96 -12.00
C SER A 222 2.89 5.63 -10.56
N SER A 223 3.06 6.65 -9.70
CA SER A 223 3.52 6.50 -8.32
C SER A 223 2.48 6.94 -7.27
N GLN A 224 2.49 6.27 -6.13
CA GLN A 224 1.75 6.66 -4.92
C GLN A 224 2.52 7.67 -4.05
N CYS A 225 3.85 7.78 -4.24
CA CYS A 225 4.78 8.46 -3.33
C CYS A 225 5.81 9.32 -4.07
N PRO A 226 5.40 10.31 -4.88
CA PRO A 226 6.33 11.06 -5.74
C PRO A 226 7.48 11.74 -5.00
N HIS A 227 7.27 12.28 -3.81
CA HIS A 227 8.33 12.94 -3.03
C HIS A 227 9.37 11.94 -2.48
N GLU A 228 8.93 10.74 -2.08
CA GLU A 228 9.87 9.69 -1.65
C GLU A 228 10.70 9.18 -2.82
N VAL A 229 10.06 9.00 -3.99
CA VAL A 229 10.75 8.64 -5.23
C VAL A 229 11.78 9.72 -5.61
N GLN A 230 11.42 11.01 -5.52
CA GLN A 230 12.34 12.12 -5.76
C GLN A 230 13.56 12.07 -4.81
N ALA A 231 13.31 11.89 -3.52
CA ALA A 231 14.38 11.86 -2.53
C ALA A 231 15.36 10.69 -2.76
N MET A 232 14.83 9.50 -3.08
CA MET A 232 15.66 8.34 -3.38
C MET A 232 16.48 8.51 -4.66
N LEU A 233 15.84 8.97 -5.74
CA LEU A 233 16.52 9.25 -7.01
C LEU A 233 17.61 10.29 -6.84
N ALA A 234 17.30 11.43 -6.20
CA ALA A 234 18.24 12.52 -6.05
C ALA A 234 19.45 12.13 -5.20
N ARG A 235 19.23 11.56 -4.00
CA ARG A 235 20.28 11.32 -3.02
C ARG A 235 21.03 10.01 -3.23
N ALA A 236 20.30 8.90 -3.43
CA ALA A 236 20.90 7.58 -3.48
C ALA A 236 21.33 7.15 -4.89
N VAL A 237 20.59 7.55 -5.93
CA VAL A 237 20.83 7.06 -7.29
C VAL A 237 21.71 8.03 -8.09
N PHE A 238 21.29 9.30 -8.21
CA PHE A 238 21.98 10.27 -9.07
C PHE A 238 23.02 11.16 -8.34
N GLY A 239 22.97 11.23 -7.01
CA GLY A 239 23.87 12.08 -6.22
C GLY A 239 23.72 13.57 -6.55
N VAL A 240 22.50 14.05 -6.81
CA VAL A 240 22.19 15.44 -7.18
C VAL A 240 21.27 16.08 -6.14
N PRO A 241 21.26 17.41 -6.01
CA PRO A 241 20.28 18.09 -5.16
C PRO A 241 18.86 17.91 -5.73
N GLU A 242 17.86 17.87 -4.86
CA GLU A 242 16.43 17.71 -5.23
C GLU A 242 15.93 18.84 -6.18
N THR A 243 16.58 20.00 -6.15
CA THR A 243 16.28 21.11 -7.08
C THR A 243 16.64 20.84 -8.55
N ARG A 244 17.32 19.71 -8.82
CA ARG A 244 17.66 19.23 -10.18
C ARG A 244 16.79 18.09 -10.65
N LEU A 245 15.78 17.71 -9.89
CA LEU A 245 14.94 16.56 -10.19
C LEU A 245 13.50 16.78 -9.70
N ASP A 246 12.55 16.70 -10.61
CA ASP A 246 11.12 16.64 -10.28
C ASP A 246 10.54 15.25 -10.53
N VAL A 247 9.55 14.89 -9.72
CA VAL A 247 8.72 13.70 -9.94
C VAL A 247 7.27 14.13 -10.08
N ILE A 248 6.63 13.65 -11.14
CA ILE A 248 5.22 13.91 -11.46
C ILE A 248 4.49 12.58 -11.55
N ALA A 249 3.51 12.38 -10.68
CA ALA A 249 2.55 11.29 -10.75
C ALA A 249 1.19 11.88 -11.18
N PRO A 250 0.75 11.68 -12.42
CA PRO A 250 -0.57 12.11 -12.88
C PRO A 250 -1.69 11.23 -12.31
N ASP A 251 -2.80 11.03 -13.01
CA ASP A 251 -3.78 10.03 -12.63
C ASP A 251 -3.14 8.63 -12.65
N VAL A 252 -3.48 7.80 -11.66
CA VAL A 252 -2.91 6.46 -11.49
C VAL A 252 -4.03 5.43 -11.41
N GLY A 253 -3.97 4.42 -12.26
CA GLY A 253 -4.98 3.37 -12.42
C GLY A 253 -4.86 2.23 -11.42
N GLY A 254 -4.84 2.57 -10.12
CA GLY A 254 -4.65 1.65 -9.00
C GLY A 254 -3.19 1.53 -8.59
N GLY A 255 -2.95 1.29 -7.31
CA GLY A 255 -1.60 1.16 -6.75
C GLY A 255 -1.51 -0.01 -5.77
N PHE A 256 -2.37 -0.06 -4.76
CA PHE A 256 -2.48 -1.10 -3.73
C PHE A 256 -1.20 -1.41 -2.98
N GLY A 257 -0.21 -0.51 -2.99
CA GLY A 257 1.13 -0.69 -2.44
C GLY A 257 2.20 -0.89 -3.54
N ALA A 258 1.91 -1.59 -4.64
CA ALA A 258 2.89 -1.88 -5.69
C ALA A 258 3.49 -0.64 -6.38
N LYS A 259 2.83 0.50 -6.32
CA LYS A 259 3.33 1.76 -6.91
C LYS A 259 3.85 2.76 -5.85
N ALA A 260 4.13 2.28 -4.63
CA ALA A 260 4.70 3.12 -3.57
C ALA A 260 6.22 3.25 -3.65
N TYR A 261 6.89 2.43 -4.45
CA TYR A 261 8.33 2.23 -4.45
C TYR A 261 9.01 2.89 -5.65
N LEU A 262 10.32 3.06 -5.54
CA LEU A 262 11.20 3.32 -6.67
C LEU A 262 11.59 1.98 -7.31
N TYR A 263 11.46 1.88 -8.62
CA TYR A 263 11.76 0.67 -9.38
C TYR A 263 12.98 0.83 -10.31
N PRO A 264 13.65 -0.27 -10.65
CA PRO A 264 14.77 -0.28 -11.61
C PRO A 264 14.47 0.43 -12.91
N GLU A 265 13.27 0.24 -13.46
CA GLU A 265 12.86 0.82 -14.74
C GLU A 265 12.75 2.35 -14.67
N GLU A 266 12.29 2.90 -13.55
CA GLU A 266 12.22 4.35 -13.32
C GLU A 266 13.62 4.98 -13.29
N VAL A 267 14.56 4.31 -12.64
CA VAL A 267 15.98 4.70 -12.62
C VAL A 267 16.55 4.66 -14.04
N ALA A 268 16.34 3.57 -14.76
CA ALA A 268 16.93 3.33 -16.05
C ALA A 268 16.41 4.28 -17.14
N VAL A 269 15.10 4.56 -17.20
CA VAL A 269 14.56 5.51 -18.20
C VAL A 269 14.98 6.95 -17.91
N LEU A 270 15.10 7.34 -16.64
CA LEU A 270 15.56 8.67 -16.28
C LEU A 270 17.05 8.86 -16.59
N TRP A 271 17.86 7.85 -16.29
CA TRP A 271 19.27 7.79 -16.67
C TRP A 271 19.45 7.86 -18.18
N ALA A 272 18.70 7.07 -18.95
CA ALA A 272 18.74 7.07 -20.41
C ALA A 272 18.35 8.44 -20.99
N ALA A 273 17.31 9.07 -20.45
CA ALA A 273 16.89 10.40 -20.88
C ALA A 273 18.01 11.45 -20.67
N ARG A 274 18.69 11.40 -19.54
CA ARG A 274 19.85 12.28 -19.25
C ARG A 274 21.02 12.00 -20.22
N ARG A 275 21.34 10.73 -20.44
CA ARG A 275 22.45 10.28 -21.30
C ARG A 275 22.21 10.63 -22.79
N LEU A 276 20.99 10.39 -23.27
CA LEU A 276 20.61 10.62 -24.67
C LEU A 276 20.11 12.05 -24.94
N LYS A 277 19.83 12.84 -23.89
CA LYS A 277 19.25 14.20 -23.96
C LYS A 277 17.92 14.21 -24.73
N ARG A 278 17.11 13.18 -24.53
CA ARG A 278 15.78 12.99 -25.16
C ARG A 278 14.84 12.33 -24.17
N ASP A 279 13.54 12.57 -24.35
CA ASP A 279 12.52 11.88 -23.56
C ASP A 279 12.53 10.38 -23.88
N VAL A 280 12.57 9.54 -22.83
CA VAL A 280 12.56 8.07 -22.94
C VAL A 280 11.40 7.53 -22.12
N VAL A 281 10.61 6.65 -22.70
CA VAL A 281 9.42 6.04 -22.09
C VAL A 281 9.55 4.54 -22.07
N TRP A 282 9.25 3.92 -20.94
CA TRP A 282 8.95 2.52 -20.80
C TRP A 282 7.52 2.33 -20.32
N GLN A 283 6.82 1.37 -20.90
CA GLN A 283 5.48 0.96 -20.49
C GLN A 283 5.45 -0.54 -20.33
N GLY A 284 5.30 -1.00 -19.09
CA GLY A 284 5.15 -2.41 -18.79
C GLY A 284 3.85 -3.00 -19.34
N ASP A 285 3.88 -4.24 -19.77
CA ASP A 285 2.69 -5.03 -20.03
C ASP A 285 2.31 -5.89 -18.80
N ARG A 286 1.21 -6.64 -18.90
CA ARG A 286 0.74 -7.45 -17.76
C ARG A 286 1.69 -8.59 -17.40
N SER A 287 2.26 -9.26 -18.40
CA SER A 287 3.21 -10.34 -18.16
C SER A 287 4.50 -9.83 -17.53
N GLU A 288 4.97 -8.68 -18.00
CA GLU A 288 6.14 -8.02 -17.43
C GLU A 288 5.87 -7.55 -15.97
N ALA A 289 4.64 -7.11 -15.66
CA ALA A 289 4.27 -6.77 -14.30
C ALA A 289 4.32 -7.98 -13.35
N PHE A 290 3.89 -9.17 -13.78
CA PHE A 290 4.05 -10.39 -12.98
C PHE A 290 5.52 -10.80 -12.78
N LEU A 291 6.41 -10.49 -13.71
CA LEU A 291 7.83 -10.81 -13.63
C LEU A 291 8.62 -9.83 -12.75
N ALA A 292 8.28 -8.54 -12.77
CA ALA A 292 9.16 -7.48 -12.30
C ALA A 292 8.57 -6.56 -11.23
N ASP A 293 7.24 -6.51 -11.03
CA ASP A 293 6.65 -5.78 -9.92
C ASP A 293 6.94 -6.51 -8.60
N THR A 294 6.96 -5.74 -7.50
CA THR A 294 7.05 -6.36 -6.18
C THR A 294 5.84 -7.23 -5.92
N HIS A 295 6.09 -8.45 -5.46
CA HIS A 295 5.06 -9.34 -4.92
C HIS A 295 4.80 -9.03 -3.44
N ALA A 296 3.93 -9.81 -2.79
CA ALA A 296 3.57 -9.60 -1.40
C ALA A 296 3.33 -10.91 -0.65
N ARG A 297 3.26 -10.84 0.67
CA ARG A 297 3.01 -11.96 1.59
C ARG A 297 4.17 -12.96 1.58
N ASP A 298 3.89 -14.25 1.29
CA ASP A 298 4.86 -15.37 1.21
C ASP A 298 5.56 -15.62 2.55
N HIS A 299 4.75 -15.98 3.56
CA HIS A 299 5.23 -16.30 4.90
C HIS A 299 4.92 -17.75 5.26
N ILE A 300 5.85 -18.41 5.97
CA ILE A 300 5.64 -19.67 6.65
C ILE A 300 5.75 -19.40 8.15
N THR A 301 4.67 -19.66 8.89
CA THR A 301 4.55 -19.32 10.30
C THR A 301 4.23 -20.55 11.14
N HIS A 302 5.01 -20.79 12.18
CA HIS A 302 4.73 -21.74 13.24
C HIS A 302 4.17 -20.98 14.44
N ALA A 303 2.89 -21.17 14.75
CA ALA A 303 2.20 -20.52 15.84
C ALA A 303 1.87 -21.51 16.95
N ARG A 304 2.04 -21.09 18.22
CA ARG A 304 1.69 -21.86 19.41
C ARG A 304 0.87 -20.99 20.34
N LEU A 305 -0.27 -21.53 20.81
CA LEU A 305 -1.20 -20.87 21.72
C LEU A 305 -1.29 -21.66 23.01
N ALA A 306 -1.02 -21.01 24.14
CA ALA A 306 -1.16 -21.57 25.48
C ALA A 306 -2.50 -21.11 26.10
N LEU A 307 -3.28 -22.06 26.65
CA LEU A 307 -4.57 -21.80 27.29
C LEU A 307 -4.61 -22.44 28.69
N ASP A 308 -5.45 -21.87 29.57
CA ASP A 308 -5.82 -22.51 30.83
C ASP A 308 -6.96 -23.53 30.64
N ALA A 309 -7.35 -24.24 31.71
CA ALA A 309 -8.43 -25.21 31.69
C ALA A 309 -9.80 -24.62 31.30
N GLY A 310 -9.99 -23.32 31.47
CA GLY A 310 -11.21 -22.57 31.09
C GLY A 310 -11.16 -22.04 29.67
N GLY A 311 -10.08 -22.26 28.92
CA GLY A 311 -9.90 -21.77 27.55
C GLY A 311 -9.44 -20.31 27.48
N ARG A 312 -8.99 -19.69 28.57
CA ARG A 312 -8.43 -18.34 28.55
C ARG A 312 -7.04 -18.39 27.91
N PHE A 313 -6.76 -17.42 27.06
CA PHE A 313 -5.45 -17.25 26.41
C PHE A 313 -4.40 -16.81 27.43
N LEU A 314 -3.36 -17.60 27.60
CA LEU A 314 -2.23 -17.33 28.50
C LEU A 314 -1.06 -16.70 27.74
N ALA A 315 -0.69 -17.29 26.60
CA ALA A 315 0.38 -16.74 25.76
C ALA A 315 0.26 -17.18 24.30
N LEU A 316 0.88 -16.37 23.44
CA LEU A 316 1.09 -16.67 22.03
C LEU A 316 2.60 -16.65 21.73
N HIS A 317 3.10 -17.67 21.03
CA HIS A 317 4.42 -17.69 20.42
C HIS A 317 4.30 -17.87 18.91
N VAL A 318 4.97 -17.01 18.15
CA VAL A 318 4.95 -16.99 16.69
C VAL A 318 6.38 -17.01 16.17
N ALA A 319 6.70 -17.97 15.31
CA ALA A 319 7.97 -18.04 14.59
C ALA A 319 7.69 -18.01 13.09
N THR A 320 8.07 -16.92 12.41
CA THR A 320 7.78 -16.69 11.00
C THR A 320 9.05 -16.63 10.17
N LYS A 321 9.07 -17.34 9.04
CA LYS A 321 9.99 -17.10 7.93
C LYS A 321 9.24 -16.28 6.89
N ALA A 322 9.81 -15.15 6.44
CA ALA A 322 9.22 -14.26 5.48
C ALA A 322 10.14 -14.10 4.26
N ASN A 323 9.62 -14.30 3.07
CA ASN A 323 10.37 -14.15 1.83
C ASN A 323 10.63 -12.67 1.50
N MET A 324 11.86 -12.35 1.08
CA MET A 324 12.26 -11.02 0.63
C MET A 324 12.47 -10.94 -0.89
N GLY A 325 12.44 -12.09 -1.60
CA GLY A 325 12.95 -12.18 -2.95
C GLY A 325 14.47 -12.00 -3.02
N ALA A 326 14.98 -11.63 -4.17
CA ALA A 326 16.43 -11.50 -4.40
C ALA A 326 17.03 -10.21 -3.83
N TYR A 327 16.22 -9.17 -3.66
CA TYR A 327 16.64 -7.84 -3.20
C TYR A 327 15.66 -7.30 -2.17
N LEU A 328 16.12 -6.33 -1.36
CA LEU A 328 15.24 -5.61 -0.45
C LEU A 328 14.61 -4.42 -1.16
N SER A 329 13.30 -4.45 -1.36
CA SER A 329 12.50 -3.28 -1.70
C SER A 329 12.37 -2.35 -0.48
N GLN A 330 11.81 -1.14 -0.66
CA GLN A 330 11.96 -0.07 0.32
C GLN A 330 11.38 -0.36 1.71
N HIS A 331 10.20 -0.99 1.79
CA HIS A 331 9.56 -1.32 3.06
C HIS A 331 9.63 -2.82 3.42
N ALA A 332 10.19 -3.66 2.53
CA ALA A 332 10.24 -5.10 2.66
C ALA A 332 10.67 -5.60 4.05
N PRO A 333 11.74 -5.06 4.68
CA PRO A 333 12.19 -5.53 6.00
C PRO A 333 11.15 -5.30 7.10
N ALA A 334 10.38 -4.20 7.02
CA ALA A 334 9.43 -3.79 8.05
C ALA A 334 8.08 -4.52 7.96
N VAL A 335 7.68 -5.02 6.78
CA VAL A 335 6.38 -5.66 6.58
C VAL A 335 6.17 -6.86 7.51
N PRO A 336 7.03 -7.89 7.52
CA PRO A 336 6.85 -9.04 8.41
C PRO A 336 7.29 -8.76 9.86
N THR A 337 8.11 -7.74 10.11
CA THR A 337 8.66 -7.42 11.43
C THR A 337 7.81 -6.35 12.13
N VAL A 338 8.13 -5.08 11.96
CA VAL A 338 7.50 -3.95 12.65
C VAL A 338 5.99 -3.88 12.38
N TYR A 339 5.58 -3.95 11.10
CA TYR A 339 4.15 -3.79 10.76
C TYR A 339 3.28 -4.96 11.21
N SER A 340 3.78 -6.19 11.12
CA SER A 340 3.04 -7.40 11.51
C SER A 340 2.95 -7.52 13.02
N THR A 341 4.06 -7.35 13.74
CA THR A 341 4.11 -7.68 15.16
C THR A 341 3.41 -6.67 16.06
N TYR A 342 3.31 -5.41 15.66
CA TYR A 342 2.50 -4.41 16.39
C TYR A 342 1.00 -4.73 16.38
N VAL A 343 0.52 -5.51 15.44
CA VAL A 343 -0.90 -5.88 15.33
C VAL A 343 -1.18 -7.35 15.66
N LEU A 344 -0.14 -8.17 15.91
CA LEU A 344 -0.29 -9.56 16.33
C LEU A 344 -1.29 -9.78 17.47
N PRO A 345 -1.48 -8.84 18.40
CA PRO A 345 -2.48 -8.94 19.45
C PRO A 345 -3.91 -8.94 18.98
N GLY A 346 -4.20 -8.15 17.94
CA GLY A 346 -5.58 -7.87 17.60
C GLY A 346 -6.38 -7.38 18.81
N PRO A 347 -7.69 -7.61 18.84
CA PRO A 347 -8.55 -7.22 19.95
C PRO A 347 -8.60 -8.26 21.10
N TYR A 348 -7.70 -9.25 21.13
CA TYR A 348 -7.72 -10.32 22.13
C TYR A 348 -6.78 -10.05 23.30
N ALA A 349 -7.11 -10.58 24.49
CA ALA A 349 -6.31 -10.42 25.70
C ALA A 349 -5.40 -11.61 25.95
N PHE A 350 -4.09 -11.39 25.94
CA PHE A 350 -3.05 -12.36 26.27
C PHE A 350 -2.24 -11.93 27.47
N GLY A 351 -1.74 -12.90 28.23
CA GLY A 351 -0.81 -12.65 29.34
C GLY A 351 0.60 -12.32 28.86
N ALA A 352 1.03 -12.94 27.78
CA ALA A 352 2.34 -12.71 27.16
C ALA A 352 2.32 -13.06 25.66
N VAL A 353 3.20 -12.40 24.90
CA VAL A 353 3.43 -12.74 23.48
C VAL A 353 4.90 -12.64 23.17
N TYR A 354 5.37 -13.52 22.29
CA TYR A 354 6.70 -13.47 21.73
C TYR A 354 6.67 -13.85 20.26
N ALA A 355 7.30 -13.02 19.44
CA ALA A 355 7.44 -13.24 18.00
C ALA A 355 8.92 -13.31 17.61
N GLU A 356 9.24 -14.27 16.75
CA GLU A 356 10.54 -14.45 16.11
C GLU A 356 10.34 -14.39 14.59
N ILE A 357 11.02 -13.47 13.92
CA ILE A 357 10.89 -13.30 12.48
C ILE A 357 12.24 -13.45 11.81
N ARG A 358 12.31 -14.29 10.78
CA ARG A 358 13.48 -14.47 9.93
C ARG A 358 13.12 -14.03 8.50
N ASN A 359 13.69 -12.93 8.05
CA ASN A 359 13.58 -12.47 6.67
C ASN A 359 14.59 -13.23 5.80
N VAL A 360 14.10 -13.89 4.74
CA VAL A 360 14.88 -14.84 3.93
C VAL A 360 14.94 -14.38 2.48
N PHE A 361 16.13 -14.25 1.92
CA PHE A 361 16.31 -14.05 0.49
C PHE A 361 15.98 -15.31 -0.28
N SER A 362 15.44 -15.14 -1.51
CA SER A 362 15.20 -16.23 -2.46
C SER A 362 15.48 -15.76 -3.88
N HIS A 363 15.72 -16.68 -4.82
CA HIS A 363 15.90 -16.35 -6.24
C HIS A 363 14.55 -16.09 -6.93
N SER A 364 13.83 -15.10 -6.45
CA SER A 364 12.52 -14.70 -6.95
C SER A 364 12.36 -13.17 -6.95
N ALA A 365 11.35 -12.64 -7.63
CA ALA A 365 11.07 -11.20 -7.64
C ALA A 365 10.98 -10.65 -6.20
N PRO A 366 11.43 -9.41 -5.93
CA PRO A 366 11.33 -8.78 -4.61
C PRO A 366 9.90 -8.76 -4.07
N LEU A 367 9.77 -8.80 -2.75
CA LEU A 367 8.49 -8.63 -2.07
C LEU A 367 8.48 -7.30 -1.31
N ASP A 368 7.27 -6.74 -1.16
CA ASP A 368 7.05 -5.56 -0.33
C ASP A 368 5.58 -5.44 0.09
N ALA A 369 5.17 -4.28 0.57
CA ALA A 369 3.83 -4.02 1.06
C ALA A 369 2.78 -4.11 -0.06
N TYR A 370 1.73 -4.85 0.22
CA TYR A 370 0.48 -4.90 -0.51
C TYR A 370 -0.65 -4.58 0.46
N ARG A 371 -1.77 -4.04 -0.02
CA ARG A 371 -2.91 -3.59 0.79
C ARG A 371 -3.13 -4.45 2.03
N GLY A 372 -2.97 -3.87 3.21
CA GLY A 372 -2.96 -4.57 4.50
C GLY A 372 -1.60 -5.00 5.04
N ALA A 373 -0.50 -4.59 4.41
CA ALA A 373 0.90 -4.98 4.69
C ALA A 373 1.23 -5.20 6.17
N GLY A 374 1.65 -6.38 6.53
CA GLY A 374 1.92 -6.81 7.90
C GLY A 374 0.66 -7.06 8.74
N ARG A 375 -0.41 -6.27 8.53
CA ARG A 375 -1.65 -6.34 9.34
C ARG A 375 -2.50 -7.55 8.96
N SER A 376 -2.71 -7.81 7.68
CA SER A 376 -3.44 -9.01 7.23
C SER A 376 -2.72 -10.29 7.64
N GLU A 377 -1.39 -10.28 7.60
CA GLU A 377 -0.54 -11.38 8.06
C GLU A 377 -0.62 -11.56 9.59
N GLY A 378 -0.57 -10.45 10.34
CA GLY A 378 -0.73 -10.44 11.79
C GLY A 378 -2.11 -10.93 12.23
N VAL A 379 -3.18 -10.47 11.61
CA VAL A 379 -4.56 -10.89 11.92
C VAL A 379 -4.77 -12.38 11.65
N TYR A 380 -4.12 -12.94 10.66
CA TYR A 380 -4.18 -14.39 10.40
C TYR A 380 -3.58 -15.23 11.55
N VAL A 381 -2.70 -14.65 12.37
CA VAL A 381 -2.01 -15.33 13.49
C VAL A 381 -2.43 -14.86 14.90
N THR A 382 -3.03 -13.73 15.05
CA THR A 382 -3.51 -12.93 16.21
C THR A 382 -2.96 -13.10 17.63
N ALA A 383 -2.58 -12.00 18.25
CA ALA A 383 -2.90 -11.32 19.53
C ALA A 383 -1.78 -10.68 20.32
N THR A 384 -1.83 -9.42 20.80
CA THR A 384 -1.22 -8.85 22.04
C THR A 384 -1.75 -7.44 22.38
N GLY A 385 -1.41 -6.96 23.57
CA GLY A 385 -1.77 -5.82 24.35
C GLY A 385 -1.45 -4.41 23.84
N SER A 386 -1.65 -4.09 22.56
CA SER A 386 -1.64 -2.70 22.09
C SER A 386 -2.82 -1.93 22.65
N ARG A 387 -2.58 -0.68 23.08
CA ARG A 387 -3.65 0.20 23.55
C ARG A 387 -4.37 0.81 22.35
N LEU A 388 -5.64 0.46 22.17
CA LEU A 388 -6.52 1.09 21.18
C LEU A 388 -6.80 2.54 21.60
N ASP A 389 -6.80 3.46 20.64
CA ASP A 389 -7.12 4.87 20.86
C ASP A 389 -8.61 5.10 21.10
N SER A 390 -9.45 4.22 20.55
CA SER A 390 -10.92 4.22 20.72
C SER A 390 -11.54 2.95 20.18
N GLY A 391 -12.85 2.72 20.48
CA GLY A 391 -13.65 1.63 19.90
C GLY A 391 -14.12 0.60 20.93
N ASP A 392 -15.06 -0.26 20.48
CA ASP A 392 -15.71 -1.30 21.28
C ASP A 392 -15.69 -2.65 20.50
N PRO A 393 -14.62 -3.45 20.63
CA PRO A 393 -14.55 -4.75 19.97
C PRO A 393 -15.70 -5.71 20.26
N PRO A 394 -16.20 -5.87 21.53
CA PRO A 394 -17.39 -6.69 21.80
C PRO A 394 -18.62 -6.25 21.01
N ALA A 395 -18.92 -4.96 20.96
CA ALA A 395 -20.07 -4.45 20.22
C ALA A 395 -19.95 -4.72 18.70
N LEU A 396 -18.73 -4.67 18.14
CA LEU A 396 -18.49 -5.02 16.73
C LEU A 396 -18.73 -6.52 16.47
N LEU A 397 -18.32 -7.39 17.41
CA LEU A 397 -18.55 -8.82 17.31
C LEU A 397 -20.04 -9.16 17.35
N ASP A 398 -20.78 -8.60 18.30
CA ASP A 398 -22.22 -8.79 18.40
C ASP A 398 -22.91 -8.30 17.11
N LYS A 399 -22.52 -7.11 16.65
CA LYS A 399 -23.07 -6.51 15.45
C LYS A 399 -22.86 -7.38 14.20
N VAL A 400 -21.65 -7.89 13.98
CA VAL A 400 -21.39 -8.73 12.80
C VAL A 400 -22.12 -10.07 12.88
N CYS A 401 -22.30 -10.63 14.07
CA CYS A 401 -23.12 -11.81 14.28
C CYS A 401 -24.60 -11.59 13.88
N ASP A 402 -25.15 -10.43 14.25
CA ASP A 402 -26.52 -10.05 13.88
C ASP A 402 -26.64 -9.84 12.35
N LEU A 403 -25.72 -9.08 11.76
CA LEU A 403 -25.70 -8.81 10.30
C LEU A 403 -25.58 -10.10 9.47
N ALA A 404 -24.80 -11.06 9.95
CA ALA A 404 -24.62 -12.35 9.29
C ALA A 404 -25.71 -13.38 9.64
N ASP A 405 -26.73 -13.01 10.43
CA ASP A 405 -27.73 -13.96 10.96
C ASP A 405 -27.08 -15.24 11.50
N ARG A 406 -26.14 -15.08 12.44
CA ARG A 406 -25.43 -16.21 13.06
C ARG A 406 -26.38 -17.20 13.70
N ALA A 407 -27.50 -16.75 14.24
CA ALA A 407 -28.50 -17.60 14.89
C ALA A 407 -29.19 -18.55 13.88
N GLY A 408 -29.48 -18.08 12.65
CA GLY A 408 -30.12 -18.90 11.59
C GLY A 408 -29.14 -19.86 10.89
N PHE A 409 -27.83 -19.75 11.14
CA PHE A 409 -26.81 -20.52 10.42
C PHE A 409 -26.98 -22.04 10.53
N ALA A 410 -27.37 -22.56 11.70
CA ALA A 410 -27.59 -24.00 11.91
C ALA A 410 -28.63 -24.58 10.93
N GLY A 411 -29.71 -23.85 10.66
CA GLY A 411 -30.74 -24.21 9.70
C GLY A 411 -30.20 -24.22 8.26
N ARG A 412 -29.45 -23.18 7.90
CA ARG A 412 -28.84 -23.09 6.55
C ARG A 412 -27.82 -24.20 6.31
N ARG A 413 -27.02 -24.56 7.33
CA ARG A 413 -26.08 -25.69 7.26
C ARG A 413 -26.78 -27.02 7.04
N GLU A 414 -27.88 -27.28 7.76
CA GLU A 414 -28.65 -28.52 7.61
C GLU A 414 -29.30 -28.60 6.23
N GLU A 415 -29.79 -27.50 5.68
CA GLU A 415 -30.30 -27.45 4.33
C GLU A 415 -29.24 -27.75 3.27
N ALA A 416 -28.03 -27.14 3.39
CA ALA A 416 -26.90 -27.43 2.52
C ALA A 416 -26.54 -28.94 2.59
N ARG A 417 -26.51 -29.52 3.80
CA ARG A 417 -26.22 -30.94 4.01
C ARG A 417 -27.24 -31.86 3.27
N ARG A 418 -28.53 -31.51 3.29
CA ARG A 418 -29.56 -32.25 2.55
C ARG A 418 -29.35 -32.19 1.02
N GLN A 419 -28.71 -31.12 0.55
CA GLN A 419 -28.34 -30.94 -0.86
C GLN A 419 -26.94 -31.52 -1.20
N GLY A 420 -26.34 -32.28 -0.28
CA GLY A 420 -25.00 -32.86 -0.48
C GLY A 420 -23.85 -31.85 -0.44
N ARG A 421 -24.06 -30.65 0.14
CA ARG A 421 -23.04 -29.58 0.27
C ARG A 421 -22.52 -29.49 1.69
N LEU A 422 -21.29 -29.06 1.83
CA LEU A 422 -20.69 -28.66 3.12
C LEU A 422 -20.83 -27.15 3.27
N ARG A 423 -21.34 -26.69 4.42
CA ARG A 423 -21.50 -25.27 4.70
C ARG A 423 -20.78 -24.87 5.98
N GLY A 424 -20.01 -23.79 5.91
CA GLY A 424 -19.23 -23.29 7.02
C GLY A 424 -19.43 -21.80 7.28
N PHE A 425 -19.21 -21.41 8.53
CA PHE A 425 -19.31 -20.05 9.02
C PHE A 425 -18.00 -19.67 9.71
N GLY A 426 -17.43 -18.52 9.34
CA GLY A 426 -16.19 -18.02 9.91
C GLY A 426 -16.31 -16.57 10.35
N ILE A 427 -15.70 -16.24 11.48
CA ILE A 427 -15.54 -14.87 11.97
C ILE A 427 -14.05 -14.57 12.14
N ALA A 428 -13.65 -13.36 11.84
CA ALA A 428 -12.35 -12.82 12.22
C ALA A 428 -12.52 -11.37 12.67
N MET A 429 -11.75 -10.99 13.68
CA MET A 429 -11.68 -9.62 14.16
C MET A 429 -10.28 -9.07 13.91
N TYR A 430 -10.19 -7.76 13.72
CA TYR A 430 -8.91 -7.07 13.61
C TYR A 430 -8.87 -5.82 14.48
N ALA A 431 -7.68 -5.46 14.93
CA ALA A 431 -7.28 -4.12 15.31
C ALA A 431 -5.99 -3.82 14.56
N ALA A 432 -6.01 -2.80 13.72
CA ALA A 432 -4.89 -2.49 12.85
C ALA A 432 -4.46 -1.04 13.02
N ASN A 433 -3.16 -0.80 13.06
CA ASN A 433 -2.63 0.55 13.09
C ASN A 433 -2.68 1.21 11.71
N CYS A 434 -2.94 2.51 11.64
CA CYS A 434 -2.86 3.31 10.42
C CYS A 434 -2.28 4.70 10.70
N GLY A 435 -1.92 5.42 9.64
CA GLY A 435 -1.39 6.79 9.73
C GLY A 435 0.10 6.88 10.06
N GLY A 436 0.64 5.92 10.76
CA GLY A 436 1.99 5.95 11.35
C GLY A 436 2.01 6.55 12.76
N CYS A 437 3.09 6.30 13.51
CA CYS A 437 3.38 6.94 14.80
C CYS A 437 4.13 8.25 14.61
N ALA A 438 4.45 8.93 15.70
CA ALA A 438 5.29 10.13 15.67
C ALA A 438 6.64 9.86 14.98
N SER A 439 7.12 10.84 14.22
CA SER A 439 8.38 10.69 13.48
C SER A 439 9.57 10.26 14.34
N PRO A 440 9.76 10.76 15.59
CA PRO A 440 10.83 10.28 16.46
C PRO A 440 10.69 8.79 16.83
N ASP A 441 9.49 8.31 17.12
CA ASP A 441 9.23 6.92 17.50
C ASP A 441 9.47 5.98 16.32
N ASN A 442 9.11 6.41 15.10
CA ASN A 442 9.36 5.67 13.88
C ASN A 442 10.86 5.46 13.63
N SER A 443 11.69 6.46 13.90
CA SER A 443 13.15 6.35 13.80
C SER A 443 13.73 5.37 14.80
N GLY A 444 13.15 5.25 15.98
CA GLY A 444 13.56 4.32 17.05
C GLY A 444 13.45 2.84 16.66
N VAL A 445 12.64 2.49 15.65
CA VAL A 445 12.50 1.13 15.13
C VAL A 445 13.18 0.93 13.77
N GLY A 446 14.03 1.86 13.35
CA GLY A 446 14.87 1.72 12.16
C GLY A 446 14.33 2.36 10.88
N ALA A 447 13.24 3.14 10.93
CA ALA A 447 12.77 3.89 9.78
C ALA A 447 13.68 5.09 9.48
N LEU A 448 13.99 5.33 8.20
CA LEU A 448 14.87 6.41 7.75
C LEU A 448 14.11 7.68 7.37
N GLY A 449 12.79 7.70 7.42
CA GLY A 449 11.90 8.83 7.11
C GLY A 449 10.93 9.17 8.24
N GLY A 450 10.44 10.42 8.24
CA GLY A 450 9.38 10.86 9.15
C GLY A 450 7.98 10.52 8.62
N ASN A 451 6.94 10.74 9.44
CA ASN A 451 5.54 10.40 9.11
C ASN A 451 4.65 11.64 8.84
N TRP A 452 5.19 12.84 8.81
CA TRP A 452 4.42 14.06 8.64
C TRP A 452 3.98 14.32 7.20
N GLU A 453 2.88 15.05 7.04
CA GLU A 453 2.37 15.55 5.75
C GLU A 453 2.25 17.06 5.76
N SER A 454 2.33 17.66 4.56
CA SER A 454 1.97 19.05 4.35
C SER A 454 0.78 19.18 3.39
N ALA A 455 -0.03 20.21 3.63
CA ALA A 455 -1.07 20.65 2.74
C ALA A 455 -1.02 22.16 2.61
N ARG A 456 -1.23 22.70 1.40
CA ARG A 456 -1.24 24.14 1.14
C ARG A 456 -2.58 24.53 0.57
N LEU A 457 -3.27 25.46 1.22
CA LEU A 457 -4.53 25.99 0.73
C LEU A 457 -4.31 27.41 0.21
N ARG A 458 -4.68 27.64 -1.03
CA ARG A 458 -4.76 28.96 -1.66
C ARG A 458 -6.20 29.34 -1.90
N LEU A 459 -6.63 30.45 -1.33
CA LEU A 459 -7.90 31.08 -1.65
C LEU A 459 -7.64 32.15 -2.72
N HIS A 460 -8.35 32.06 -3.84
CA HIS A 460 -8.20 32.97 -4.98
C HIS A 460 -9.04 34.24 -4.81
N PRO A 461 -8.71 35.36 -5.51
CA PRO A 461 -9.51 36.61 -5.46
C PRO A 461 -10.98 36.43 -5.83
N THR A 462 -11.28 35.40 -6.63
CA THR A 462 -12.65 35.04 -7.04
C THR A 462 -13.44 34.31 -5.94
N GLY A 463 -12.87 34.06 -4.78
CA GLY A 463 -13.47 33.29 -3.69
C GLY A 463 -13.38 31.76 -3.86
N LYS A 464 -12.75 31.27 -4.94
CA LYS A 464 -12.48 29.84 -5.13
C LYS A 464 -11.19 29.40 -4.44
N ALA A 465 -11.05 28.11 -4.17
CA ALA A 465 -9.89 27.58 -3.48
C ALA A 465 -9.17 26.49 -4.25
N THR A 466 -7.85 26.42 -4.11
CA THR A 466 -7.03 25.29 -4.55
C THR A 466 -6.28 24.71 -3.33
N LEU A 467 -6.52 23.45 -3.07
CA LEU A 467 -5.80 22.67 -2.04
C LEU A 467 -4.73 21.81 -2.72
N TYR A 468 -3.48 22.05 -2.38
CA TYR A 468 -2.33 21.24 -2.81
C TYR A 468 -1.98 20.23 -1.72
N LEU A 469 -1.77 18.97 -2.12
CA LEU A 469 -1.50 17.86 -1.18
C LEU A 469 -0.22 17.12 -1.52
N GLY A 470 0.49 16.67 -0.50
CA GLY A 470 1.63 15.77 -0.62
C GLY A 470 1.23 14.29 -0.80
N THR A 471 0.01 13.94 -0.40
CA THR A 471 -0.59 12.61 -0.62
C THR A 471 -1.13 12.49 -2.04
N HIS A 472 -1.27 11.24 -2.57
CA HIS A 472 -1.66 10.99 -3.96
C HIS A 472 -3.01 10.25 -4.07
N ASN A 473 -3.79 10.56 -5.10
CA ASN A 473 -5.04 9.86 -5.44
C ASN A 473 -4.78 8.82 -6.55
N HIS A 474 -5.11 7.57 -6.28
CA HIS A 474 -5.06 6.47 -7.26
C HIS A 474 -6.36 5.64 -7.22
N GLY A 475 -7.50 6.34 -7.01
CA GLY A 475 -8.86 5.78 -7.03
C GLY A 475 -9.64 5.91 -5.72
N GLN A 476 -9.05 6.43 -4.63
CA GLN A 476 -9.70 6.49 -3.31
C GLN A 476 -10.63 7.69 -3.12
N GLY A 477 -10.82 8.53 -4.13
CA GLY A 477 -11.74 9.66 -4.04
C GLY A 477 -11.19 10.86 -3.27
N HIS A 478 -9.88 11.11 -3.30
CA HIS A 478 -9.25 12.18 -2.54
C HIS A 478 -9.72 13.58 -2.97
N GLU A 479 -9.96 13.82 -4.26
CA GLU A 479 -10.49 15.13 -4.71
C GLU A 479 -11.83 15.43 -4.01
N THR A 480 -12.69 14.44 -3.85
CA THR A 480 -13.96 14.54 -3.15
C THR A 480 -13.79 14.72 -1.66
N VAL A 481 -13.06 13.79 -1.01
CA VAL A 481 -12.91 13.76 0.47
C VAL A 481 -12.27 15.04 1.00
N PHE A 482 -11.18 15.50 0.37
CA PHE A 482 -10.50 16.72 0.82
C PHE A 482 -11.30 18.01 0.49
N SER A 483 -12.06 18.02 -0.61
CA SER A 483 -13.01 19.11 -0.86
C SER A 483 -14.10 19.17 0.21
N GLN A 484 -14.60 18.04 0.72
CA GLN A 484 -15.57 18.00 1.82
C GLN A 484 -15.00 18.61 3.10
N ILE A 485 -13.73 18.28 3.46
CA ILE A 485 -13.06 18.84 4.64
C ILE A 485 -12.95 20.36 4.54
N VAL A 486 -12.46 20.88 3.41
CA VAL A 486 -12.32 22.34 3.22
C VAL A 486 -13.67 23.04 3.17
N SER A 487 -14.67 22.47 2.47
CA SER A 487 -16.05 23.00 2.40
C SER A 487 -16.71 23.11 3.76
N GLU A 488 -16.56 22.07 4.61
CA GLU A 488 -17.09 22.07 5.97
C GLU A 488 -16.53 23.22 6.82
N MET A 489 -15.21 23.46 6.71
CA MET A 489 -14.55 24.49 7.52
C MET A 489 -14.76 25.91 7.00
N THR A 490 -14.84 26.08 5.68
CA THR A 490 -14.86 27.40 5.04
C THR A 490 -16.26 27.88 4.66
N GLY A 491 -17.23 26.96 4.53
CA GLY A 491 -18.52 27.25 3.92
C GLY A 491 -18.48 27.48 2.40
N LEU A 492 -17.34 27.28 1.76
CA LEU A 492 -17.23 27.37 0.30
C LEU A 492 -18.05 26.26 -0.37
N PRO A 493 -18.69 26.55 -1.51
CA PRO A 493 -19.31 25.50 -2.29
C PRO A 493 -18.32 24.40 -2.65
N PHE A 494 -18.72 23.15 -2.50
CA PHE A 494 -17.90 21.96 -2.78
C PHE A 494 -17.28 21.99 -4.19
N GLY A 495 -18.02 22.49 -5.19
CA GLY A 495 -17.55 22.61 -6.58
C GLY A 495 -16.51 23.71 -6.82
N ASP A 496 -16.32 24.63 -5.86
CA ASP A 496 -15.37 25.75 -5.97
C ASP A 496 -14.01 25.45 -5.31
N ILE A 497 -13.80 24.21 -4.90
CA ILE A 497 -12.55 23.74 -4.27
C ILE A 497 -11.87 22.75 -5.20
N ASP A 498 -10.75 23.13 -5.79
CA ASP A 498 -9.90 22.23 -6.57
C ASP A 498 -8.86 21.56 -5.67
N VAL A 499 -8.60 20.27 -5.90
CA VAL A 499 -7.56 19.50 -5.18
C VAL A 499 -6.49 19.08 -6.17
N VAL A 500 -5.23 19.42 -5.87
CA VAL A 500 -4.06 19.17 -6.72
C VAL A 500 -3.04 18.35 -5.95
N PHE A 501 -2.56 17.30 -6.57
CA PHE A 501 -1.55 16.36 -6.00
C PHE A 501 -0.61 15.87 -7.09
N GLY A 502 0.37 15.03 -6.70
CA GLY A 502 1.19 14.25 -7.63
C GLY A 502 2.42 14.96 -8.21
N SER A 503 2.70 16.20 -7.82
CA SER A 503 3.94 16.89 -8.25
C SER A 503 4.76 17.34 -7.05
N THR A 504 6.06 17.06 -7.09
CA THR A 504 7.00 17.47 -6.03
C THR A 504 7.21 18.99 -5.96
N ALA A 505 6.77 19.74 -6.99
CA ALA A 505 6.82 21.20 -7.02
C ALA A 505 5.65 21.88 -6.28
N ASN A 506 4.57 21.16 -5.93
CA ASN A 506 3.31 21.78 -5.47
C ASN A 506 3.28 22.05 -3.96
N VAL A 507 3.90 21.17 -3.16
CA VAL A 507 4.00 21.28 -1.70
C VAL A 507 5.43 21.04 -1.27
N GLN A 508 5.76 21.51 -0.07
CA GLN A 508 7.13 21.42 0.45
C GLN A 508 7.58 19.96 0.61
N ARG A 509 6.71 19.08 1.09
CA ARG A 509 6.93 17.65 1.22
C ARG A 509 5.62 16.91 1.41
N GLY A 510 5.58 15.69 0.92
CA GLY A 510 4.59 14.67 1.25
C GLY A 510 5.25 13.30 1.27
N ILE A 511 4.71 12.36 2.04
CA ILE A 511 5.22 10.98 2.06
C ILE A 511 4.45 10.13 1.06
N GLY A 512 3.22 10.53 0.73
CA GLY A 512 2.38 9.84 -0.23
C GLY A 512 1.24 9.03 0.41
N THR A 513 0.65 8.12 -0.36
CA THR A 513 -0.53 7.35 0.04
C THR A 513 -0.22 5.87 0.20
N PHE A 514 -0.18 5.40 1.43
CA PHE A 514 -0.03 4.01 1.86
C PHE A 514 -0.49 3.89 3.32
N ALA A 515 -0.53 2.69 3.91
CA ALA A 515 -0.86 2.45 5.33
C ALA A 515 -2.12 3.20 5.81
N SER A 516 -3.10 3.40 4.95
CA SER A 516 -4.39 4.08 5.21
C SER A 516 -4.24 5.47 5.86
N ARG A 517 -3.14 6.21 5.51
CA ARG A 517 -2.71 7.44 6.20
C ARG A 517 -3.32 8.74 5.66
N SER A 518 -3.79 8.78 4.40
CA SER A 518 -4.17 10.05 3.76
C SER A 518 -5.22 10.84 4.53
N ALA A 519 -6.31 10.22 4.97
CA ALA A 519 -7.35 10.92 5.75
C ALA A 519 -6.86 11.34 7.13
N VAL A 520 -6.07 10.50 7.83
CA VAL A 520 -5.70 10.70 9.24
C VAL A 520 -4.45 11.56 9.43
N VAL A 521 -3.65 11.80 8.39
CA VAL A 521 -2.45 12.65 8.44
C VAL A 521 -2.58 13.87 7.52
N ALA A 522 -2.88 13.67 6.22
CA ALA A 522 -3.05 14.80 5.29
C ALA A 522 -4.36 15.56 5.53
N GLY A 523 -5.41 14.91 6.05
CA GLY A 523 -6.65 15.59 6.48
C GLY A 523 -6.40 16.66 7.53
N PRO A 524 -5.74 16.35 8.65
CA PRO A 524 -5.31 17.33 9.64
C PRO A 524 -4.39 18.42 9.08
N ALA A 525 -3.46 18.10 8.19
CA ALA A 525 -2.62 19.10 7.53
C ALA A 525 -3.47 20.11 6.72
N ALA A 526 -4.48 19.61 5.98
CA ALA A 526 -5.44 20.45 5.25
C ALA A 526 -6.30 21.30 6.20
N MET A 527 -6.74 20.73 7.32
CA MET A 527 -7.46 21.50 8.36
C MET A 527 -6.61 22.62 8.93
N LEU A 528 -5.32 22.37 9.22
CA LEU A 528 -4.40 23.37 9.75
C LEU A 528 -4.15 24.49 8.73
N ALA A 529 -3.97 24.18 7.44
CA ALA A 529 -3.87 25.17 6.38
C ALA A 529 -5.14 26.03 6.28
N THR A 530 -6.30 25.38 6.31
CA THR A 530 -7.60 26.06 6.27
C THR A 530 -7.81 26.96 7.51
N GLY A 531 -7.45 26.47 8.70
CA GLY A 531 -7.49 27.26 9.92
C GLY A 531 -6.63 28.53 9.87
N LYS A 532 -5.44 28.44 9.28
CA LYS A 532 -4.56 29.62 9.06
C LYS A 532 -5.19 30.63 8.09
N ILE A 533 -5.81 30.16 7.00
CA ILE A 533 -6.57 31.02 6.07
C ILE A 533 -7.70 31.75 6.80
N ILE A 534 -8.49 31.03 7.61
CA ILE A 534 -9.58 31.63 8.38
C ILE A 534 -9.04 32.62 9.40
N ALA A 535 -7.96 32.32 10.10
CA ALA A 535 -7.35 33.21 11.08
C ALA A 535 -6.81 34.49 10.43
N LYS A 536 -6.07 34.40 9.32
CA LYS A 536 -5.59 35.55 8.56
C LYS A 536 -6.74 36.36 7.97
N GLY A 537 -7.76 35.67 7.42
CA GLY A 537 -8.98 36.30 6.93
C GLY A 537 -9.74 37.09 8.01
N ARG A 538 -9.74 36.62 9.26
CA ARG A 538 -10.33 37.35 10.41
C ARG A 538 -9.65 38.69 10.66
N LEU A 539 -8.33 38.76 10.52
CA LEU A 539 -7.58 40.01 10.69
C LEU A 539 -7.92 41.01 9.56
N ILE A 540 -8.02 40.53 8.32
CA ILE A 540 -8.43 41.33 7.17
C ILE A 540 -9.88 41.81 7.34
N ALA A 541 -10.79 40.92 7.71
CA ALA A 541 -12.20 41.25 7.96
C ALA A 541 -12.37 42.27 9.10
N ALA A 542 -11.58 42.17 10.16
CA ALA A 542 -11.58 43.14 11.26
C ALA A 542 -11.21 44.54 10.75
N HIS A 543 -10.20 44.65 9.91
CA HIS A 543 -9.83 45.90 9.26
C HIS A 543 -10.96 46.46 8.37
N LEU A 544 -11.54 45.61 7.49
CA LEU A 544 -12.64 46.02 6.58
C LEU A 544 -13.89 46.44 7.34
N LEU A 545 -14.15 45.81 8.47
CA LEU A 545 -15.31 46.10 9.32
C LEU A 545 -15.03 47.17 10.39
N GLU A 546 -13.81 47.71 10.44
CA GLU A 546 -13.39 48.68 11.46
C GLU A 546 -13.69 48.18 12.90
N ALA A 547 -13.33 46.96 13.21
CA ALA A 547 -13.61 46.26 14.46
C ALA A 547 -12.36 45.60 15.03
N ALA A 548 -12.36 45.28 16.33
CA ALA A 548 -11.29 44.47 16.89
C ALA A 548 -11.38 43.00 16.41
N ALA A 549 -10.26 42.37 16.08
CA ALA A 549 -10.24 41.00 15.55
C ALA A 549 -10.90 39.97 16.53
N VAL A 550 -10.86 40.24 17.84
CA VAL A 550 -11.48 39.40 18.88
C VAL A 550 -13.00 39.42 18.80
N ASP A 551 -13.58 40.47 18.26
CA ASP A 551 -15.04 40.63 18.14
C ASP A 551 -15.55 40.08 16.78
N VAL A 552 -14.66 39.60 15.90
CA VAL A 552 -15.04 39.05 14.59
C VAL A 552 -15.08 37.53 14.65
N GLU A 553 -16.25 36.96 14.44
CA GLU A 553 -16.53 35.54 14.36
C GLU A 553 -16.60 35.10 12.90
N PHE A 554 -16.15 33.85 12.61
CA PHE A 554 -16.26 33.22 11.28
C PHE A 554 -17.25 32.06 11.33
N ALA A 555 -18.27 32.12 10.49
CA ALA A 555 -19.23 31.02 10.33
C ALA A 555 -19.87 31.07 8.93
N GLY A 556 -20.09 29.89 8.32
CA GLY A 556 -20.83 29.76 7.08
C GLY A 556 -20.26 30.58 5.90
N GLY A 557 -18.94 30.74 5.81
CA GLY A 557 -18.27 31.50 4.74
C GLY A 557 -18.29 33.01 4.90
N SER A 558 -18.60 33.52 6.11
CA SER A 558 -18.65 34.93 6.41
C SER A 558 -18.00 35.28 7.76
N TYR A 559 -17.37 36.43 7.79
CA TYR A 559 -16.85 37.06 9.02
C TYR A 559 -17.87 38.11 9.47
N ARG A 560 -18.28 38.05 10.74
CA ARG A 560 -19.31 38.92 11.31
C ARG A 560 -18.85 39.51 12.66
N ILE A 561 -19.18 40.76 12.92
CA ILE A 561 -18.99 41.33 14.25
C ILE A 561 -20.03 40.71 15.19
N ALA A 562 -19.56 40.09 16.29
CA ALA A 562 -20.41 39.43 17.25
C ALA A 562 -21.56 40.34 17.75
N GLY A 563 -22.78 39.80 17.74
CA GLY A 563 -23.97 40.54 18.18
C GLY A 563 -24.50 41.61 17.22
N THR A 564 -23.97 41.68 15.97
CA THR A 564 -24.40 42.63 14.93
C THR A 564 -24.76 41.96 13.62
N ASP A 565 -25.32 42.72 12.67
CA ASP A 565 -25.55 42.29 11.27
C ASP A 565 -24.40 42.66 10.32
N ARG A 566 -23.37 43.38 10.82
CA ARG A 566 -22.19 43.76 10.01
C ARG A 566 -21.36 42.52 9.73
N ALA A 567 -21.20 42.19 8.44
CA ALA A 567 -20.44 41.04 7.99
C ALA A 567 -19.76 41.31 6.66
N VAL A 568 -18.68 40.58 6.41
CA VAL A 568 -18.02 40.46 5.09
C VAL A 568 -17.86 38.98 4.76
N THR A 569 -18.02 38.64 3.48
CA THR A 569 -17.87 37.25 3.01
C THR A 569 -16.39 36.87 2.87
N LEU A 570 -16.12 35.57 2.89
CA LEU A 570 -14.78 35.03 2.63
C LEU A 570 -14.27 35.47 1.24
N ALA A 571 -15.17 35.60 0.25
CA ALA A 571 -14.82 36.10 -1.09
C ALA A 571 -14.38 37.56 -1.10
N GLU A 572 -15.08 38.43 -0.33
CA GLU A 572 -14.70 39.84 -0.19
C GLU A 572 -13.35 39.97 0.53
N VAL A 573 -13.12 39.20 1.55
CA VAL A 573 -11.83 39.12 2.27
C VAL A 573 -10.72 38.63 1.32
N ALA A 574 -11.00 37.61 0.50
CA ALA A 574 -10.06 37.14 -0.51
C ALA A 574 -9.73 38.23 -1.54
N MET A 575 -10.72 38.92 -2.04
CA MET A 575 -10.50 40.02 -2.97
C MET A 575 -9.62 41.10 -2.32
N ALA A 576 -9.90 41.52 -1.10
CA ALA A 576 -9.13 42.53 -0.38
C ALA A 576 -7.67 42.07 -0.13
N ALA A 577 -7.43 40.76 0.07
CA ALA A 577 -6.09 40.21 0.27
C ALA A 577 -5.21 40.29 -0.98
N TYR A 578 -5.79 40.23 -2.18
CA TYR A 578 -5.04 40.27 -3.45
C TYR A 578 -5.12 41.62 -4.18
N VAL A 579 -6.12 42.46 -3.84
CA VAL A 579 -6.24 43.83 -4.32
C VAL A 579 -6.25 44.77 -3.11
N PRO A 580 -5.08 44.96 -2.48
CA PRO A 580 -4.97 45.46 -1.11
C PRO A 580 -5.05 47.01 -1.03
N HIS A 581 -6.09 47.62 -1.62
CA HIS A 581 -6.32 49.09 -1.54
C HIS A 581 -6.78 49.51 -0.12
N ASN A 582 -7.62 48.69 0.52
CA ASN A 582 -8.03 48.80 1.92
C ASN A 582 -7.57 47.55 2.67
N TYR A 583 -6.35 47.58 3.20
CA TYR A 583 -5.67 46.41 3.75
C TYR A 583 -4.69 46.82 4.87
N PRO A 584 -4.55 46.04 5.93
CA PRO A 584 -3.67 46.36 7.05
C PRO A 584 -2.18 46.04 6.74
N HIS A 585 -1.57 46.76 5.80
CA HIS A 585 -0.21 46.55 5.30
C HIS A 585 0.90 46.56 6.36
N GLU A 586 0.67 47.28 7.48
CA GLU A 586 1.66 47.36 8.57
C GLU A 586 1.78 46.05 9.36
N THR A 587 0.77 45.19 9.31
CA THR A 587 0.66 44.00 10.16
C THR A 587 0.50 42.70 9.40
N LEU A 588 0.09 42.74 8.11
CA LEU A 588 -0.18 41.57 7.31
C LEU A 588 0.42 41.67 5.91
N GLU A 589 0.99 40.55 5.44
CA GLU A 589 1.38 40.39 4.04
C GLU A 589 0.16 40.14 3.17
N PRO A 590 0.08 40.67 1.93
CA PRO A 590 -0.98 40.37 0.99
C PRO A 590 -1.09 38.88 0.63
N GLY A 591 -2.27 38.48 0.13
CA GLY A 591 -2.57 37.11 -0.28
C GLY A 591 -3.15 36.22 0.83
N LEU A 592 -3.83 35.16 0.40
CA LEU A 592 -4.37 34.11 1.25
C LEU A 592 -3.89 32.75 0.70
N ASP A 593 -2.69 32.35 1.10
CA ASP A 593 -1.99 31.14 0.68
C ASP A 593 -1.18 30.60 1.86
N GLU A 594 -1.70 29.55 2.52
CA GLU A 594 -1.17 29.08 3.78
C GLU A 594 -0.87 27.57 3.76
N THR A 595 0.20 27.18 4.45
CA THR A 595 0.63 25.77 4.55
C THR A 595 0.41 25.26 5.97
N GLY A 596 -0.25 24.11 6.08
CA GLY A 596 -0.40 23.31 7.30
C GLY A 596 0.53 22.10 7.28
N PHE A 597 1.04 21.71 8.45
CA PHE A 597 1.87 20.53 8.67
C PHE A 597 1.27 19.72 9.80
N PHE A 598 1.27 18.40 9.63
CA PHE A 598 0.81 17.50 10.68
C PHE A 598 1.72 16.28 10.75
N ASP A 599 2.27 16.02 11.93
CA ASP A 599 2.96 14.77 12.29
C ASP A 599 2.08 14.05 13.31
N PRO A 600 1.68 12.79 13.08
CA PRO A 600 0.81 12.08 14.02
C PRO A 600 1.52 11.89 15.36
N SER A 601 0.81 12.06 16.47
CA SER A 601 1.36 11.82 17.80
C SER A 601 1.44 10.34 18.17
N ASP A 602 0.61 9.50 17.56
CA ASP A 602 0.52 8.06 17.73
C ASP A 602 -0.28 7.44 16.58
N PHE A 603 -0.27 6.11 16.48
CA PHE A 603 -1.11 5.37 15.57
C PHE A 603 -2.60 5.63 15.79
N THR A 604 -3.36 5.60 14.73
CA THR A 604 -4.83 5.54 14.74
C THR A 604 -5.26 4.09 14.52
N TRP A 605 -6.26 3.60 15.25
CA TRP A 605 -6.64 2.19 15.28
C TRP A 605 -8.03 1.95 14.69
N PRO A 606 -8.19 1.70 13.39
CA PRO A 606 -9.39 1.05 12.87
C PRO A 606 -9.49 -0.37 13.45
N ILE A 607 -10.72 -0.72 13.87
CA ILE A 607 -11.05 -2.06 14.37
C ILE A 607 -12.28 -2.58 13.65
N GLY A 608 -12.41 -3.90 13.48
CA GLY A 608 -13.57 -4.47 12.82
C GLY A 608 -13.75 -5.96 13.10
N ALA A 609 -14.94 -6.42 12.79
CA ALA A 609 -15.35 -7.82 12.84
C ALA A 609 -15.98 -8.19 11.49
N HIS A 610 -15.50 -9.24 10.87
CA HIS A 610 -15.97 -9.75 9.59
C HIS A 610 -16.50 -11.18 9.75
N ALA A 611 -17.60 -11.50 9.09
CA ALA A 611 -18.19 -12.83 9.06
C ALA A 611 -18.38 -13.28 7.61
N ALA A 612 -18.00 -14.51 7.33
CA ALA A 612 -18.14 -15.15 6.03
C ALA A 612 -18.92 -16.44 6.13
N GLU A 613 -19.74 -16.76 5.13
CA GLU A 613 -20.36 -18.04 4.94
C GLU A 613 -19.91 -18.64 3.61
N VAL A 614 -19.44 -19.88 3.62
CA VAL A 614 -19.05 -20.61 2.42
C VAL A 614 -19.88 -21.87 2.24
N GLU A 615 -20.03 -22.28 0.99
CA GLU A 615 -20.58 -23.56 0.61
C GLU A 615 -19.59 -24.30 -0.28
N ILE A 616 -19.31 -25.56 0.05
CA ILE A 616 -18.33 -26.39 -0.63
C ILE A 616 -19.03 -27.56 -1.31
N ASP A 617 -18.73 -27.78 -2.57
CA ASP A 617 -19.06 -28.98 -3.30
C ASP A 617 -18.03 -30.07 -3.01
N PRO A 618 -18.36 -31.16 -2.29
CA PRO A 618 -17.36 -32.17 -1.93
C PRO A 618 -16.91 -33.03 -3.12
N GLU A 619 -17.67 -33.04 -4.24
CA GLU A 619 -17.27 -33.79 -5.42
C GLU A 619 -16.22 -33.08 -6.27
N THR A 620 -16.27 -31.77 -6.30
CA THR A 620 -15.38 -30.93 -7.12
C THR A 620 -14.36 -30.13 -6.29
N GLY A 621 -14.57 -30.02 -4.98
CA GLY A 621 -13.78 -29.14 -4.11
C GLY A 621 -14.09 -27.64 -4.27
N HIS A 622 -15.06 -27.28 -5.13
CA HIS A 622 -15.38 -25.88 -5.40
C HIS A 622 -15.94 -25.18 -4.15
N VAL A 623 -15.32 -24.09 -3.74
CA VAL A 623 -15.73 -23.23 -2.64
C VAL A 623 -16.44 -22.00 -3.19
N ARG A 624 -17.69 -21.78 -2.76
CA ARG A 624 -18.48 -20.61 -3.07
C ARG A 624 -18.64 -19.75 -1.82
N LEU A 625 -18.22 -18.49 -1.86
CA LEU A 625 -18.56 -17.52 -0.85
C LEU A 625 -20.02 -17.11 -1.04
N VAL A 626 -20.88 -17.45 -0.07
CA VAL A 626 -22.33 -17.28 -0.22
C VAL A 626 -22.90 -16.09 0.53
N SER A 627 -22.20 -15.63 1.58
CA SER A 627 -22.58 -14.45 2.35
C SER A 627 -21.35 -13.82 2.96
N TYR A 628 -21.36 -12.50 3.08
CA TYR A 628 -20.33 -11.75 3.77
C TYR A 628 -20.92 -10.55 4.50
N ALA A 629 -20.55 -10.38 5.77
CA ALA A 629 -20.92 -9.24 6.59
C ALA A 629 -19.69 -8.64 7.25
N ALA A 630 -19.65 -7.31 7.41
CA ALA A 630 -18.60 -6.61 8.12
C ALA A 630 -19.19 -5.49 8.98
N ALA A 631 -18.67 -5.37 10.20
CA ALA A 631 -18.93 -4.28 11.12
C ALA A 631 -17.58 -3.63 11.48
N ASP A 632 -17.38 -2.37 11.07
CA ASP A 632 -16.11 -1.67 11.19
C ASP A 632 -16.24 -0.36 11.96
N ASP A 633 -15.29 -0.06 12.83
CA ASP A 633 -15.11 1.26 13.43
C ASP A 633 -13.99 2.01 12.69
N LEU A 634 -14.40 2.94 11.86
CA LEU A 634 -13.54 3.79 11.04
C LEU A 634 -13.54 5.26 11.53
N GLY A 635 -13.97 5.48 12.78
CA GLY A 635 -14.05 6.81 13.36
C GLY A 635 -15.06 7.70 12.64
N VAL A 636 -14.72 8.99 12.54
CA VAL A 636 -15.54 9.94 11.78
C VAL A 636 -15.42 9.65 10.28
N VAL A 637 -16.53 9.23 9.69
CA VAL A 637 -16.62 8.93 8.24
C VAL A 637 -16.85 10.22 7.46
N ILE A 638 -15.90 10.56 6.59
CA ILE A 638 -16.00 11.79 5.78
C ILE A 638 -16.99 11.60 4.63
N ASN A 639 -16.92 10.46 3.93
CA ASN A 639 -17.83 10.10 2.83
C ASN A 639 -18.21 8.62 2.92
N PRO A 640 -19.45 8.29 3.32
CA PRO A 640 -19.90 6.90 3.48
C PRO A 640 -19.82 6.06 2.18
N MET A 641 -20.14 6.65 1.02
CA MET A 641 -20.09 5.95 -0.27
C MET A 641 -18.64 5.53 -0.62
N ILE A 642 -17.68 6.42 -0.41
CA ILE A 642 -16.26 6.14 -0.69
C ILE A 642 -15.75 5.07 0.28
N VAL A 643 -16.10 5.16 1.57
CA VAL A 643 -15.71 4.14 2.56
C VAL A 643 -16.30 2.76 2.20
N ALA A 644 -17.57 2.69 1.83
CA ALA A 644 -18.18 1.43 1.38
C ALA A 644 -17.42 0.86 0.17
N GLY A 645 -17.06 1.68 -0.80
CA GLY A 645 -16.25 1.27 -1.95
C GLY A 645 -14.87 0.73 -1.57
N GLN A 646 -14.21 1.33 -0.57
CA GLN A 646 -12.93 0.84 -0.05
C GLN A 646 -13.08 -0.52 0.66
N LEU A 647 -14.13 -0.70 1.45
CA LEU A 647 -14.41 -1.97 2.13
C LEU A 647 -14.72 -3.09 1.13
N HIS A 648 -15.63 -2.87 0.15
CA HIS A 648 -15.94 -3.85 -0.90
C HIS A 648 -14.68 -4.31 -1.64
N GLY A 649 -13.85 -3.34 -2.09
CA GLY A 649 -12.61 -3.66 -2.79
C GLY A 649 -11.58 -4.38 -1.91
N GLY A 650 -11.45 -4.02 -0.63
CA GLY A 650 -10.56 -4.68 0.32
C GLY A 650 -10.99 -6.11 0.65
N ILE A 651 -12.28 -6.32 0.91
CA ILE A 651 -12.86 -7.65 1.17
C ILE A 651 -12.66 -8.56 -0.04
N THR A 652 -12.89 -8.05 -1.26
CA THR A 652 -12.69 -8.82 -2.48
C THR A 652 -11.25 -9.29 -2.65
N GLN A 653 -10.27 -8.41 -2.38
CA GLN A 653 -8.85 -8.79 -2.41
C GLN A 653 -8.49 -9.80 -1.31
N GLY A 654 -9.05 -9.67 -0.10
CA GLY A 654 -8.82 -10.65 0.96
C GLY A 654 -9.46 -12.01 0.68
N ALA A 655 -10.66 -12.03 0.10
CA ALA A 655 -11.30 -13.27 -0.36
C ALA A 655 -10.51 -13.90 -1.53
N GLY A 656 -9.97 -13.07 -2.43
CA GLY A 656 -9.07 -13.50 -3.50
C GLY A 656 -7.86 -14.25 -2.97
N GLN A 657 -7.18 -13.70 -1.98
CA GLN A 657 -6.07 -14.35 -1.28
C GLN A 657 -6.47 -15.70 -0.66
N ALA A 658 -7.64 -15.77 -0.04
CA ALA A 658 -8.10 -16.97 0.63
C ALA A 658 -8.50 -18.11 -0.32
N LEU A 659 -9.02 -17.81 -1.52
CA LEU A 659 -9.68 -18.78 -2.36
C LEU A 659 -9.03 -19.02 -3.73
N TRP A 660 -8.37 -18.02 -4.34
CA TRP A 660 -8.02 -18.10 -5.76
C TRP A 660 -6.60 -17.64 -6.11
N GLU A 661 -6.10 -16.55 -5.49
CA GLU A 661 -4.88 -15.88 -5.90
C GLU A 661 -3.64 -16.59 -5.37
N GLN A 662 -2.70 -16.91 -6.23
CA GLN A 662 -1.40 -17.44 -5.85
C GLN A 662 -0.36 -17.16 -6.93
N VAL A 663 0.78 -16.61 -6.56
CA VAL A 663 1.99 -16.61 -7.37
C VAL A 663 2.76 -17.90 -7.11
N SER A 664 3.09 -18.62 -8.17
CA SER A 664 3.80 -19.90 -8.10
C SER A 664 5.08 -19.86 -8.94
N TYR A 665 6.15 -20.41 -8.40
CA TYR A 665 7.41 -20.65 -9.08
C TYR A 665 7.64 -22.14 -9.22
N ASP A 666 8.18 -22.57 -10.35
CA ASP A 666 8.67 -23.92 -10.52
C ASP A 666 9.86 -24.18 -9.58
N SER A 667 9.83 -25.28 -8.85
CA SER A 667 10.84 -25.57 -7.83
C SER A 667 12.18 -26.05 -8.40
N GLU A 668 12.22 -26.51 -9.66
CA GLU A 668 13.44 -27.03 -10.29
C GLU A 668 14.13 -25.94 -11.10
N SER A 669 13.37 -25.24 -11.95
CA SER A 669 13.90 -24.22 -12.86
C SER A 669 13.87 -22.81 -12.27
N GLY A 670 13.05 -22.55 -11.23
CA GLY A 670 12.80 -21.21 -10.69
C GLY A 670 11.97 -20.32 -11.63
N GLN A 671 11.32 -20.88 -12.65
CA GLN A 671 10.46 -20.13 -13.57
C GLN A 671 9.17 -19.68 -12.87
N LEU A 672 8.69 -18.47 -13.21
CA LEU A 672 7.38 -18.00 -12.80
C LEU A 672 6.29 -18.73 -13.60
N LEU A 673 5.44 -19.53 -12.92
CA LEU A 673 4.37 -20.29 -13.54
C LEU A 673 3.08 -19.48 -13.71
N THR A 674 2.88 -18.44 -12.91
CA THR A 674 1.69 -17.57 -12.90
C THR A 674 2.03 -16.21 -13.52
N GLY A 675 2.32 -16.19 -14.81
CA GLY A 675 2.77 -15.01 -15.55
C GLY A 675 1.66 -14.20 -16.25
N SER A 676 0.39 -14.58 -16.08
CA SER A 676 -0.74 -13.91 -16.72
C SER A 676 -2.04 -14.09 -15.93
N PHE A 677 -3.11 -13.34 -16.29
CA PHE A 677 -4.45 -13.59 -15.73
C PHE A 677 -5.12 -14.90 -16.18
N MET A 678 -4.48 -15.66 -17.07
CA MET A 678 -4.91 -17.03 -17.36
C MET A 678 -4.48 -18.00 -16.27
N ASP A 679 -3.37 -17.71 -15.59
CA ASP A 679 -2.72 -18.57 -14.60
C ASP A 679 -2.96 -18.05 -13.18
N TYR A 680 -3.15 -16.75 -13.02
CA TYR A 680 -3.39 -16.08 -11.73
C TYR A 680 -4.87 -15.81 -11.53
N GLY A 681 -5.47 -16.45 -10.54
CA GLY A 681 -6.92 -16.47 -10.31
C GLY A 681 -7.47 -15.17 -9.69
N MET A 682 -7.56 -14.08 -10.45
CA MET A 682 -8.17 -12.84 -9.98
C MET A 682 -9.65 -13.02 -9.62
N PRO A 683 -10.11 -12.46 -8.48
CA PRO A 683 -11.53 -12.45 -8.14
C PRO A 683 -12.36 -11.66 -9.16
N ARG A 684 -13.46 -12.24 -9.60
CA ARG A 684 -14.43 -11.63 -10.51
C ARG A 684 -15.71 -11.28 -9.77
N SER A 685 -16.49 -10.34 -10.30
CA SER A 685 -17.71 -9.85 -9.67
C SER A 685 -18.78 -10.94 -9.46
N ASP A 686 -18.81 -11.95 -10.31
CA ASP A 686 -19.75 -13.10 -10.23
C ASP A 686 -19.36 -14.09 -9.10
N LEU A 687 -18.14 -14.04 -8.60
CA LEU A 687 -17.66 -14.86 -7.48
C LEU A 687 -17.95 -14.27 -6.10
N MET A 688 -18.33 -13.00 -6.05
CA MET A 688 -18.55 -12.28 -4.80
C MET A 688 -20.05 -12.20 -4.48
N PRO A 689 -20.48 -12.48 -3.22
CA PRO A 689 -21.86 -12.26 -2.80
C PRO A 689 -22.14 -10.77 -2.60
N SER A 690 -23.43 -10.44 -2.44
CA SER A 690 -23.79 -9.14 -1.84
C SER A 690 -23.23 -9.06 -0.43
N MET A 691 -22.58 -7.96 -0.11
CA MET A 691 -21.95 -7.72 1.19
C MET A 691 -22.84 -6.82 2.05
N VAL A 692 -22.98 -7.15 3.32
CA VAL A 692 -23.66 -6.32 4.32
C VAL A 692 -22.61 -5.60 5.14
N LEU A 693 -22.52 -4.28 4.97
CA LEU A 693 -21.50 -3.45 5.62
C LEU A 693 -22.17 -2.46 6.59
N GLU A 694 -21.71 -2.40 7.82
CA GLU A 694 -22.16 -1.42 8.79
C GLU A 694 -20.99 -0.85 9.58
N GLN A 695 -21.19 0.36 10.13
CA GLN A 695 -20.15 1.08 10.83
C GLN A 695 -20.63 1.43 12.25
N ILE A 696 -19.75 1.23 13.23
CA ILE A 696 -19.88 1.75 14.59
C ILE A 696 -18.79 2.80 14.76
N ALA A 697 -19.15 4.08 14.81
CA ALA A 697 -18.19 5.15 14.80
C ALA A 697 -17.73 5.56 16.22
N SER A 698 -16.46 5.31 16.54
CA SER A 698 -15.79 5.85 17.73
C SER A 698 -14.72 6.83 17.30
N ARG A 699 -14.90 8.11 17.64
CA ARG A 699 -13.99 9.18 17.25
C ARG A 699 -12.53 8.86 17.68
N ALA A 700 -11.59 8.88 16.75
CA ALA A 700 -10.18 8.74 17.05
C ALA A 700 -9.66 9.93 17.87
N SER A 701 -8.81 9.68 18.85
CA SER A 701 -8.22 10.73 19.71
C SER A 701 -6.89 11.25 19.15
N THR A 702 -6.28 10.55 18.22
CA THR A 702 -4.92 10.81 17.69
C THR A 702 -4.88 11.85 16.58
N ASN A 703 -6.04 12.30 16.07
CA ASN A 703 -6.13 13.32 15.04
C ASN A 703 -7.39 14.20 15.20
N PRO A 704 -7.35 15.48 14.78
CA PRO A 704 -8.46 16.44 14.98
C PRO A 704 -9.72 16.10 14.18
N LEU A 705 -9.62 15.38 13.06
CA LEU A 705 -10.78 14.88 12.32
C LEU A 705 -11.55 13.82 13.12
N GLY A 706 -10.86 13.06 13.97
CA GLY A 706 -11.42 11.90 14.63
C GLY A 706 -11.68 10.72 13.67
N ALA A 707 -11.11 10.77 12.47
CA ALA A 707 -11.24 9.72 11.46
C ALA A 707 -10.23 8.61 11.73
N LYS A 708 -10.53 7.38 11.25
CA LYS A 708 -9.61 6.25 11.17
C LYS A 708 -9.43 5.85 9.71
N GLY A 709 -8.31 5.21 9.39
CA GLY A 709 -7.98 4.85 8.02
C GLY A 709 -8.85 3.71 7.50
N ALA A 710 -9.53 3.91 6.36
CA ALA A 710 -10.42 2.92 5.75
C ALA A 710 -9.81 2.17 4.56
N GLY A 711 -8.69 2.68 4.01
CA GLY A 711 -8.14 2.20 2.74
C GLY A 711 -7.80 0.72 2.68
N GLU A 712 -7.39 0.12 3.79
CA GLU A 712 -6.97 -1.28 3.92
C GLU A 712 -7.94 -2.12 4.78
N ALA A 713 -8.89 -1.48 5.47
CA ALA A 713 -9.76 -2.10 6.48
C ALA A 713 -10.42 -3.40 6.00
N GLY A 714 -11.01 -3.40 4.80
CA GLY A 714 -11.64 -4.58 4.22
C GLY A 714 -10.70 -5.78 4.04
N THR A 715 -9.38 -5.54 3.90
CA THR A 715 -8.40 -6.61 3.65
C THR A 715 -7.91 -7.27 4.94
N PHE A 716 -7.99 -6.60 6.10
CA PHE A 716 -7.36 -7.09 7.32
C PHE A 716 -7.93 -8.41 7.83
N ALA A 717 -9.24 -8.52 7.94
CA ALA A 717 -9.90 -9.72 8.48
C ALA A 717 -10.39 -10.68 7.39
N ALA A 718 -10.53 -10.24 6.14
CA ALA A 718 -11.21 -11.02 5.12
C ALA A 718 -10.55 -12.39 4.84
N PRO A 719 -9.23 -12.52 4.68
CA PRO A 719 -8.62 -13.84 4.48
C PRO A 719 -8.92 -14.79 5.63
N ALA A 720 -8.79 -14.32 6.88
CA ALA A 720 -9.02 -15.12 8.07
C ALA A 720 -10.50 -15.52 8.23
N ALA A 721 -11.45 -14.60 8.00
CA ALA A 721 -12.88 -14.90 8.09
C ALA A 721 -13.30 -15.97 7.06
N VAL A 722 -12.80 -15.83 5.82
CA VAL A 722 -13.08 -16.80 4.74
C VAL A 722 -12.48 -18.17 5.05
N MET A 723 -11.19 -18.22 5.48
CA MET A 723 -10.55 -19.49 5.82
C MET A 723 -11.17 -20.16 7.05
N ASN A 724 -11.58 -19.39 8.06
CA ASN A 724 -12.32 -19.93 9.20
C ASN A 724 -13.64 -20.56 8.75
N ALA A 725 -14.36 -19.97 7.79
CA ALA A 725 -15.56 -20.56 7.21
C ALA A 725 -15.27 -21.83 6.41
N VAL A 726 -14.19 -21.83 5.62
CA VAL A 726 -13.73 -23.01 4.87
C VAL A 726 -13.41 -24.16 5.85
N MET A 727 -12.64 -23.87 6.90
CA MET A 727 -12.25 -24.88 7.88
C MET A 727 -13.43 -25.39 8.73
N ASP A 728 -14.39 -24.52 9.08
CA ASP A 728 -15.62 -24.95 9.75
C ASP A 728 -16.46 -25.93 8.87
N ALA A 729 -16.49 -25.70 7.55
CA ALA A 729 -17.14 -26.64 6.63
C ALA A 729 -16.36 -27.96 6.52
N LEU A 730 -15.05 -27.88 6.31
CA LEU A 730 -14.18 -29.03 6.06
C LEU A 730 -13.94 -29.92 7.30
N SER A 731 -13.92 -29.34 8.50
CA SER A 731 -13.74 -30.09 9.76
C SER A 731 -14.82 -31.14 9.99
N ARG A 732 -16.05 -30.89 9.48
CA ARG A 732 -17.17 -31.85 9.51
C ARG A 732 -16.95 -33.08 8.61
N ALA A 733 -16.06 -32.97 7.64
CA ALA A 733 -15.62 -34.06 6.78
C ALA A 733 -14.29 -34.66 7.23
N GLY A 734 -13.78 -34.30 8.43
CA GLY A 734 -12.57 -34.85 9.01
C GLY A 734 -11.27 -34.15 8.58
N VAL A 735 -11.32 -33.06 7.82
CA VAL A 735 -10.13 -32.29 7.47
C VAL A 735 -9.73 -31.43 8.66
N THR A 736 -8.48 -31.54 9.11
CA THR A 736 -7.96 -30.84 10.29
C THR A 736 -7.24 -29.53 9.95
N HIS A 737 -6.74 -29.40 8.73
CA HIS A 737 -6.00 -28.20 8.29
C HIS A 737 -6.01 -28.06 6.77
N LEU A 738 -6.05 -26.81 6.29
CA LEU A 738 -5.87 -26.41 4.90
C LEU A 738 -5.30 -24.98 4.84
N ASP A 739 -4.16 -24.83 4.16
CA ASP A 739 -3.57 -23.51 3.90
C ASP A 739 -4.25 -22.75 2.75
N MET A 740 -4.13 -21.42 2.77
CA MET A 740 -4.50 -20.55 1.64
C MET A 740 -3.63 -20.81 0.41
N PRO A 741 -4.19 -20.64 -0.81
CA PRO A 741 -5.59 -20.47 -1.13
C PRO A 741 -6.35 -21.80 -1.11
N ALA A 742 -7.61 -21.78 -0.69
CA ALA A 742 -8.50 -22.95 -0.70
C ALA A 742 -9.05 -23.20 -2.12
N THR A 743 -8.17 -23.49 -3.07
CA THR A 743 -8.52 -23.80 -4.46
C THR A 743 -9.30 -25.11 -4.54
N PRO A 744 -10.14 -25.32 -5.56
CA PRO A 744 -10.90 -26.54 -5.74
C PRO A 744 -10.06 -27.82 -5.66
N ASP A 745 -8.89 -27.83 -6.29
CA ASP A 745 -7.96 -28.95 -6.28
C ASP A 745 -7.46 -29.28 -4.85
N ARG A 746 -7.02 -28.26 -4.11
CA ARG A 746 -6.51 -28.44 -2.74
C ARG A 746 -7.60 -28.90 -1.79
N VAL A 747 -8.81 -28.35 -1.88
CA VAL A 747 -9.99 -28.75 -1.09
C VAL A 747 -10.39 -30.20 -1.41
N TRP A 748 -10.44 -30.56 -2.69
CA TRP A 748 -10.77 -31.91 -3.11
C TRP A 748 -9.77 -32.94 -2.60
N HIS A 749 -8.49 -32.68 -2.72
CA HIS A 749 -7.43 -33.55 -2.20
C HIS A 749 -7.53 -33.71 -0.67
N ALA A 750 -7.77 -32.61 0.07
CA ALA A 750 -7.94 -32.66 1.52
C ALA A 750 -9.12 -33.52 1.95
N LEU A 751 -10.28 -33.39 1.26
CA LEU A 751 -11.45 -34.23 1.48
C LEU A 751 -11.20 -35.69 1.18
N LYS A 752 -10.50 -36.02 0.09
CA LYS A 752 -10.14 -37.40 -0.27
C LYS A 752 -9.16 -38.02 0.73
N ALA A 753 -8.22 -37.24 1.27
CA ALA A 753 -7.28 -37.70 2.29
C ALA A 753 -8.01 -37.99 3.62
N ALA A 754 -8.98 -37.19 4.01
CA ALA A 754 -9.73 -37.35 5.26
C ALA A 754 -10.71 -38.56 5.23
N THR A 755 -11.12 -39.02 4.03
CA THR A 755 -12.02 -40.18 3.88
C THR A 755 -11.29 -41.51 3.80
N ARG A 756 -9.97 -41.52 3.80
CA ARG A 756 -9.10 -42.71 3.86
C ARG A 756 -8.69 -43.00 5.29
#